data_bcdd44a59b684355eea49564d18eefe3
#
_entry.id   bcdd44a59b684355eea49564d18eefe3
#
_cell.length_a   1.000
_cell.length_b   1.000
_cell.length_c   1.000
_cell.angle_alpha   90.00
_cell.angle_beta   90.00
_cell.angle_gamma   90.00
#
_symmetry.space_group_name_H-M   'P 1'
#
loop_
_entity.id
_entity.type
_entity.pdbx_description
1 polymer ?
#
loop_
_entity_poly.entity_id
_entity_poly.type
_entity_poly.pdbx_seq_one_letter_code
_entity_poly.pdbx_strand_id
1 'polypeptide(L)'
;MEKMIRLLRNLRWITTTVLSLALLGTACSGPTRTIEEVHFSDYVNPFIGASTNTEAAGAYHGLGKTFPGATTPFGMVQVSPNTITGGDNGSGYSYEHETIEGFAFTQMSGIGWYGDLGNLLVMPTVGDLRTNSGKEGGVAGYRSRYDKSSEEAKAGYYKVLLSDYQIQAEATAAPHSGMLKFVFPENKQSRIQLDLARRVGGTSTYQAVQVIDDHTIAGRMECTPDGGGWGNGEGSSRYTVYFYAQFSKPLKDYGVWSVDIPAGQDRHREFVESPAFQTLTANAKISERPKAYEGEHLGFFTEFETGVNEEVLLKAGISFVSLEGAKKNLEAEIKDWDFDAVRSRARSLWDTALSKVDVCGGTDEQKVIFYTSLYHTMIDPRVCTDVDGQYMGADGKAHKSDTFTKRTIFSGWDVFRSQMPLQTIINPVLVNDLLKSLTTMAEESGREYYERWELLNAYSGCMLGNPAISVLADAYAKGICSLDMEKAYRYADKTSKMFGNVELGYTPNPQSISKTLEYAYTEWCMSQLAKSLGKQEDAAYYAKLAQSYRNLYDAEKHSFRPREANGRFEAWPEEGKLKEWYGCMECNELQQGWFVPHDIPGMVELMGGTERVIADLDTMFDKTPTDFLWNAYYNHANEPVHHVPFLYNHLGQPWKTQKWSRFICDKAYKNKVEGLVGNEDVGQMSAWYVLAACGLYPVCPGDTRYEISSPVFENTEIQVGEGNTFIIRANRNTPENTYIQSAKLNGTDYTRCYLDYRDIMKGGVLELEMGPTPDKTWGIE
;
A
#
# COMPACT_ATOMS: atom_id res chain seq x y z
N MET A 1 -0.74 5.74 -55.12
CA MET A 1 -0.68 7.17 -54.85
C MET A 1 -1.57 7.57 -53.67
N GLU A 2 -2.78 7.01 -53.54
CA GLU A 2 -3.66 7.31 -52.36
C GLU A 2 -3.15 6.86 -51.00
N LYS A 3 -2.43 5.72 -50.91
CA LYS A 3 -1.84 5.25 -49.62
C LYS A 3 -0.69 6.14 -49.12
N MET A 4 0.01 6.81 -50.00
CA MET A 4 1.11 7.72 -49.66
C MET A 4 0.60 9.09 -49.20
N ILE A 5 -0.57 9.51 -49.67
CA ILE A 5 -1.23 10.76 -49.24
C ILE A 5 -1.88 10.63 -47.85
N ARG A 6 -2.33 9.43 -47.46
CA ARG A 6 -2.79 9.18 -46.07
C ARG A 6 -1.66 9.16 -45.03
N LEU A 7 -0.47 8.67 -45.42
CA LEU A 7 0.70 8.69 -44.52
C LEU A 7 1.21 10.12 -44.26
N LEU A 8 1.18 10.98 -45.26
CA LEU A 8 1.64 12.38 -45.15
C LEU A 8 0.63 13.29 -44.42
N ARG A 9 -0.65 12.92 -44.36
CA ARG A 9 -1.65 13.62 -43.54
C ARG A 9 -1.51 13.30 -42.04
N ASN A 10 -1.13 12.09 -41.69
CA ASN A 10 -0.91 11.68 -40.28
C ASN A 10 0.41 12.25 -39.68
N LEU A 11 1.43 12.51 -40.51
CA LEU A 11 2.67 13.16 -40.03
C LEU A 11 2.51 14.67 -39.81
N ARG A 12 1.52 15.34 -40.43
CA ARG A 12 1.26 16.78 -40.18
C ARG A 12 0.48 17.05 -38.89
N TRP A 13 -0.22 16.07 -38.35
CA TRP A 13 -0.93 16.20 -37.05
C TRP A 13 -0.01 16.01 -35.85
N ILE A 14 1.06 15.21 -35.99
CA ILE A 14 2.04 14.97 -34.92
C ILE A 14 2.96 16.19 -34.69
N THR A 15 3.27 16.94 -35.74
CA THR A 15 4.11 18.13 -35.61
C THR A 15 3.36 19.39 -35.16
N THR A 16 2.02 19.43 -35.23
CA THR A 16 1.23 20.57 -34.76
C THR A 16 0.79 20.42 -33.30
N THR A 17 0.75 19.21 -32.76
CA THR A 17 0.38 18.94 -31.36
C THR A 17 1.56 19.13 -30.40
N VAL A 18 2.80 18.98 -30.87
CA VAL A 18 4.01 19.24 -30.05
C VAL A 18 4.32 20.75 -29.91
N LEU A 19 3.81 21.61 -30.80
CA LEU A 19 4.01 23.06 -30.69
C LEU A 19 2.91 23.78 -29.90
N SER A 20 1.79 23.13 -29.58
CA SER A 20 0.68 23.75 -28.84
C SER A 20 0.75 23.50 -27.32
N LEU A 21 1.62 22.58 -26.82
CA LEU A 21 1.86 22.35 -25.39
C LEU A 21 2.95 23.26 -24.79
N ALA A 22 3.62 24.08 -25.59
CA ALA A 22 4.70 24.95 -25.10
C ALA A 22 4.23 26.36 -24.69
N LEU A 23 2.93 26.66 -24.62
CA LEU A 23 2.44 28.02 -24.41
C LEU A 23 1.43 28.23 -23.27
N LEU A 24 1.27 27.24 -22.35
CA LEU A 24 0.40 27.41 -21.17
C LEU A 24 1.11 27.20 -19.83
N GLY A 25 2.44 27.13 -19.81
CA GLY A 25 3.24 27.01 -18.59
C GLY A 25 3.88 28.34 -18.18
N THR A 26 3.08 29.36 -17.82
CA THR A 26 3.66 30.58 -17.24
C THR A 26 2.73 31.17 -16.20
N ALA A 27 2.88 30.79 -14.95
CA ALA A 27 2.50 31.62 -13.81
C ALA A 27 3.31 31.28 -12.53
N CYS A 28 4.61 31.08 -12.66
CA CYS A 28 5.55 31.37 -11.56
C CYS A 28 6.55 32.38 -12.12
N SER A 29 6.36 33.68 -11.85
CA SER A 29 7.29 34.72 -12.23
C SER A 29 8.52 34.74 -11.30
N GLY A 30 9.42 33.76 -11.50
CA GLY A 30 10.78 33.73 -11.01
C GLY A 30 11.77 33.77 -12.18
N PRO A 31 13.07 34.02 -11.96
CA PRO A 31 14.03 34.19 -13.05
C PRO A 31 14.07 32.97 -13.97
N THR A 32 14.17 33.23 -15.27
CA THR A 32 14.26 32.25 -16.36
C THR A 32 15.12 31.04 -15.97
N ARG A 33 14.48 29.96 -15.50
CA ARG A 33 15.11 28.64 -15.40
C ARG A 33 15.35 28.16 -16.84
N THR A 34 16.58 27.79 -17.15
CA THR A 34 16.82 26.76 -18.17
C THR A 34 15.85 25.63 -17.86
N ILE A 35 15.10 25.14 -18.84
CA ILE A 35 14.19 24.01 -18.69
C ILE A 35 15.08 22.78 -18.37
N GLU A 36 15.48 22.63 -17.11
CA GLU A 36 15.88 21.33 -16.59
C GLU A 36 14.60 20.51 -16.50
N GLU A 37 14.60 19.37 -17.13
CA GLU A 37 13.51 18.41 -17.10
C GLU A 37 13.23 18.07 -15.64
N VAL A 38 12.04 18.39 -15.12
CA VAL A 38 11.69 18.12 -13.71
C VAL A 38 11.48 16.63 -13.57
N HIS A 39 12.32 15.98 -12.80
CA HIS A 39 12.18 14.57 -12.46
C HIS A 39 11.52 14.46 -11.07
N PHE A 40 10.25 14.10 -11.04
CA PHE A 40 9.47 13.93 -9.80
C PHE A 40 10.04 12.85 -8.89
N SER A 41 10.65 11.82 -9.49
CA SER A 41 11.34 10.75 -8.78
C SER A 41 12.54 11.20 -7.94
N ASP A 42 13.12 12.37 -8.21
CA ASP A 42 14.22 12.93 -7.41
C ASP A 42 13.77 13.40 -6.02
N TYR A 43 12.47 13.68 -5.85
CA TYR A 43 11.89 14.01 -4.56
C TYR A 43 11.56 12.77 -3.71
N VAL A 44 11.58 11.55 -4.28
CA VAL A 44 11.22 10.34 -3.54
C VAL A 44 12.36 9.92 -2.61
N ASN A 45 12.03 9.81 -1.31
CA ASN A 45 12.90 9.25 -0.28
C ASN A 45 12.29 7.95 0.27
N PRO A 46 12.64 6.76 -0.26
CA PRO A 46 12.07 5.49 0.17
C PRO A 46 12.38 5.10 1.62
N PHE A 47 13.24 5.83 2.32
CA PHE A 47 13.47 5.60 3.75
C PHE A 47 12.41 6.24 4.65
N ILE A 48 11.54 7.12 4.14
CA ILE A 48 10.44 7.64 4.95
C ILE A 48 9.52 6.48 5.36
N GLY A 49 9.35 6.30 6.66
CA GLY A 49 8.54 5.23 7.21
C GLY A 49 9.23 3.85 7.26
N ALA A 50 10.54 3.75 7.01
CA ALA A 50 11.24 2.46 7.03
C ALA A 50 11.64 1.99 8.45
N SER A 51 11.01 2.53 9.48
CA SER A 51 11.20 2.16 10.89
C SER A 51 10.15 1.13 11.34
N THR A 52 10.62 0.16 12.14
CA THR A 52 9.75 -0.81 12.82
C THR A 52 9.81 -0.65 14.35
N ASN A 53 10.28 0.49 14.83
CA ASN A 53 10.50 0.77 16.25
C ASN A 53 9.16 1.01 16.98
N THR A 54 8.63 -0.03 17.62
CA THR A 54 7.38 0.03 18.38
C THR A 54 7.51 0.82 19.69
N GLU A 55 8.68 0.91 20.29
CA GLU A 55 8.93 1.73 21.48
C GLU A 55 8.83 3.22 21.13
N ALA A 56 9.47 3.64 20.05
CA ALA A 56 9.38 5.03 19.58
C ALA A 56 7.97 5.41 19.10
N ALA A 57 7.22 4.45 18.55
CA ALA A 57 5.83 4.64 18.14
C ALA A 57 4.88 4.78 19.35
N GLY A 58 5.26 4.26 20.50
CA GLY A 58 4.42 4.26 21.72
C GLY A 58 3.36 3.15 21.75
N ALA A 59 3.43 2.19 20.83
CA ALA A 59 2.50 1.08 20.70
C ALA A 59 3.14 -0.12 19.99
N TYR A 60 2.34 -1.15 19.72
CA TYR A 60 2.72 -2.33 18.92
C TYR A 60 2.80 -2.05 17.40
N HIS A 61 2.35 -0.89 16.93
CA HIS A 61 2.57 -0.41 15.56
C HIS A 61 3.98 0.19 15.41
N GLY A 62 4.54 0.12 14.20
CA GLY A 62 5.78 0.79 13.87
C GLY A 62 5.57 2.22 13.36
N LEU A 63 6.64 2.79 12.84
CA LEU A 63 6.65 4.13 12.26
C LEU A 63 6.78 4.03 10.72
N GLY A 64 5.74 3.46 10.11
CA GLY A 64 5.61 3.23 8.67
C GLY A 64 5.76 1.78 8.27
N LYS A 65 6.83 1.09 8.65
CA LYS A 65 7.18 -0.29 8.24
C LYS A 65 7.26 -0.46 6.72
N THR A 66 7.74 0.57 6.02
CA THR A 66 8.00 0.54 4.58
C THR A 66 9.35 -0.12 4.28
N PHE A 67 9.65 -0.36 3.01
CA PHE A 67 10.93 -0.89 2.57
C PHE A 67 11.59 0.07 1.55
N PRO A 68 12.94 0.18 1.55
CA PRO A 68 13.66 1.13 0.69
C PRO A 68 14.03 0.55 -0.68
N GLY A 69 13.66 -0.68 -0.99
CA GLY A 69 14.11 -1.40 -2.19
C GLY A 69 13.57 -0.85 -3.50
N ALA A 70 14.17 -1.35 -4.59
CA ALA A 70 13.81 -0.96 -5.95
C ALA A 70 12.46 -1.56 -6.37
N THR A 71 11.56 -0.73 -6.88
CA THR A 71 10.24 -1.12 -7.37
C THR A 71 9.82 -0.26 -8.56
N THR A 72 8.76 -0.63 -9.25
CA THR A 72 8.06 0.16 -10.26
C THR A 72 6.61 0.40 -9.84
N PRO A 73 5.91 1.41 -10.39
CA PRO A 73 4.52 1.67 -10.03
C PRO A 73 3.66 0.41 -10.19
N PHE A 74 3.05 -0.04 -9.09
CA PHE A 74 2.18 -1.23 -9.03
C PHE A 74 2.81 -2.52 -9.60
N GLY A 75 4.15 -2.62 -9.60
CA GLY A 75 4.88 -3.76 -10.15
C GLY A 75 4.75 -5.02 -9.28
N MET A 76 4.84 -6.20 -9.92
CA MET A 76 4.89 -7.51 -9.25
C MET A 76 6.17 -7.67 -8.42
N VAL A 77 7.28 -7.07 -8.89
CA VAL A 77 8.62 -7.20 -8.32
C VAL A 77 8.99 -6.00 -7.47
N GLN A 78 9.51 -6.28 -6.27
CA GLN A 78 10.14 -5.32 -5.38
C GLN A 78 11.46 -5.93 -4.91
N VAL A 79 12.59 -5.44 -5.44
CA VAL A 79 13.92 -5.96 -5.07
C VAL A 79 14.45 -5.17 -3.89
N SER A 80 14.35 -5.75 -2.70
CA SER A 80 14.66 -5.06 -1.45
C SER A 80 15.55 -5.89 -0.52
N PRO A 81 16.42 -5.24 0.28
CA PRO A 81 17.11 -5.94 1.34
C PRO A 81 16.13 -6.47 2.38
N ASN A 82 16.39 -7.70 2.86
CA ASN A 82 15.78 -8.24 4.06
C ASN A 82 16.75 -8.11 5.23
N THR A 83 16.30 -7.52 6.34
CA THR A 83 17.08 -7.39 7.57
C THR A 83 16.62 -8.35 8.65
N ILE A 84 15.32 -8.65 8.70
CA ILE A 84 14.73 -9.68 9.56
C ILE A 84 13.68 -10.50 8.80
N THR A 85 13.37 -11.67 9.34
CA THR A 85 12.33 -12.55 8.80
C THR A 85 11.07 -12.59 9.64
N GLY A 86 11.11 -12.10 10.86
CA GLY A 86 10.02 -12.22 11.80
C GLY A 86 9.76 -10.95 12.60
N GLY A 87 9.06 -11.10 13.71
CA GLY A 87 8.66 -9.99 14.56
C GLY A 87 7.54 -9.17 13.94
N ASP A 88 7.43 -7.92 14.34
CA ASP A 88 6.46 -6.97 13.85
C ASP A 88 7.02 -6.21 12.62
N ASN A 89 7.46 -6.96 11.63
CA ASN A 89 8.06 -6.42 10.41
C ASN A 89 7.56 -7.15 9.17
N GLY A 90 6.38 -6.77 8.70
CA GLY A 90 5.77 -7.34 7.50
C GLY A 90 6.50 -7.02 6.20
N SER A 91 7.29 -5.95 6.16
CA SER A 91 8.03 -5.52 4.97
C SER A 91 9.35 -6.26 4.74
N GLY A 92 9.87 -6.99 5.73
CA GLY A 92 11.18 -7.67 5.67
C GLY A 92 12.38 -6.75 5.90
N TYR A 93 12.19 -5.44 5.98
CA TYR A 93 13.23 -4.45 6.26
C TYR A 93 12.94 -3.67 7.54
N SER A 94 13.97 -3.37 8.31
CA SER A 94 13.93 -2.43 9.42
C SER A 94 15.22 -1.59 9.43
N TYR A 95 15.06 -0.29 9.43
CA TYR A 95 16.21 0.63 9.46
C TYR A 95 17.03 0.49 10.75
N GLU A 96 16.43 0.06 11.86
CA GLU A 96 17.11 -0.15 13.14
C GLU A 96 18.09 -1.33 13.13
N HIS A 97 17.95 -2.27 12.19
CA HIS A 97 18.79 -3.45 12.12
C HIS A 97 20.16 -3.15 11.46
N GLU A 98 21.15 -3.92 11.84
CA GLU A 98 22.56 -3.73 11.44
C GLU A 98 23.05 -4.79 10.45
N THR A 99 22.21 -5.80 10.13
CA THR A 99 22.58 -6.89 9.23
C THR A 99 21.56 -7.13 8.15
N ILE A 100 22.03 -7.43 6.94
CA ILE A 100 21.22 -7.82 5.78
C ILE A 100 21.36 -9.33 5.54
N GLU A 101 20.24 -10.03 5.39
CA GLU A 101 20.19 -11.47 5.04
C GLU A 101 20.35 -11.72 3.54
N GLY A 102 19.98 -10.77 2.73
CA GLY A 102 20.00 -10.84 1.28
C GLY A 102 18.97 -9.88 0.67
N PHE A 103 18.77 -10.01 -0.65
CA PHE A 103 17.87 -9.19 -1.44
C PHE A 103 16.75 -10.08 -1.98
N ALA A 104 15.53 -9.87 -1.53
CA ALA A 104 14.37 -10.61 -2.01
C ALA A 104 13.70 -9.88 -3.19
N PHE A 105 12.95 -10.61 -4.02
CA PHE A 105 12.26 -10.09 -5.20
C PHE A 105 10.80 -9.74 -4.95
N THR A 106 10.28 -10.02 -3.77
CA THR A 106 8.91 -9.71 -3.36
C THR A 106 8.90 -9.13 -1.95
N GLN A 107 8.10 -8.08 -1.72
CA GLN A 107 7.96 -7.43 -0.41
C GLN A 107 6.50 -7.02 -0.18
N MET A 108 6.13 -6.74 1.07
CA MET A 108 4.88 -6.06 1.43
C MET A 108 5.22 -4.68 2.00
N SER A 109 4.34 -3.69 1.82
CA SER A 109 4.58 -2.33 2.30
C SER A 109 3.67 -1.97 3.46
N GLY A 110 4.27 -1.54 4.57
CA GLY A 110 3.58 -0.84 5.65
C GLY A 110 2.69 -1.66 6.55
N ILE A 111 2.62 -2.97 6.38
CA ILE A 111 1.82 -3.82 7.26
C ILE A 111 2.60 -4.24 8.50
N GLY A 112 1.89 -4.33 9.64
CA GLY A 112 2.43 -4.86 10.88
C GLY A 112 2.01 -6.30 11.15
N TRP A 113 2.55 -6.87 12.20
CA TRP A 113 2.20 -8.12 12.87
C TRP A 113 2.50 -9.41 12.10
N TYR A 114 2.03 -9.57 10.88
CA TYR A 114 2.32 -10.72 10.03
C TYR A 114 3.13 -10.26 8.82
N GLY A 115 4.19 -11.01 8.49
CA GLY A 115 4.90 -10.84 7.25
C GLY A 115 4.54 -11.93 6.26
N ASP A 116 4.68 -11.62 4.99
CA ASP A 116 4.62 -12.58 3.90
C ASP A 116 5.50 -12.12 2.73
N LEU A 117 5.56 -12.91 1.66
CA LEU A 117 6.48 -12.63 0.57
C LEU A 117 7.94 -12.70 1.02
N GLY A 118 8.84 -11.86 0.50
CA GLY A 118 10.28 -11.99 0.77
C GLY A 118 10.93 -13.17 0.06
N ASN A 119 10.32 -13.63 -1.02
CA ASN A 119 10.75 -14.80 -1.78
C ASN A 119 11.88 -14.48 -2.75
N LEU A 120 12.58 -15.54 -3.18
CA LEU A 120 13.76 -15.49 -4.02
C LEU A 120 14.84 -14.59 -3.38
N LEU A 121 15.32 -15.00 -2.20
CA LEU A 121 16.34 -14.28 -1.46
C LEU A 121 17.73 -14.57 -2.04
N VAL A 122 18.40 -13.53 -2.51
CA VAL A 122 19.73 -13.60 -3.13
C VAL A 122 20.76 -12.94 -2.23
N MET A 123 21.87 -13.65 -1.94
CA MET A 123 22.96 -13.11 -1.11
C MET A 123 24.31 -13.35 -1.78
N PRO A 124 25.09 -12.30 -2.08
CA PRO A 124 26.48 -12.45 -2.51
C PRO A 124 27.38 -12.65 -1.29
N THR A 125 28.33 -13.59 -1.37
CA THR A 125 29.27 -13.88 -0.27
C THR A 125 30.68 -14.17 -0.79
N VAL A 126 31.66 -14.13 0.10
CA VAL A 126 33.03 -14.63 -0.14
C VAL A 126 33.47 -15.56 0.98
N GLY A 127 34.36 -16.49 0.71
CA GLY A 127 34.87 -17.46 1.67
C GLY A 127 33.96 -18.69 1.83
N ASP A 128 33.88 -19.28 3.02
CA ASP A 128 33.19 -20.53 3.27
C ASP A 128 31.67 -20.43 3.03
N LEU A 129 31.10 -21.47 2.43
CA LEU A 129 29.65 -21.61 2.24
C LEU A 129 28.96 -21.74 3.61
N ARG A 130 27.93 -20.91 3.83
CA ARG A 130 27.00 -21.04 4.95
C ARG A 130 25.59 -21.21 4.39
N THR A 131 24.85 -22.15 4.96
CA THR A 131 23.52 -22.55 4.49
C THR A 131 22.36 -22.04 5.35
N ASN A 132 22.70 -21.43 6.50
CA ASN A 132 21.74 -20.77 7.40
C ASN A 132 21.87 -19.25 7.31
N SER A 133 20.79 -18.52 7.48
CA SER A 133 20.80 -17.05 7.47
C SER A 133 21.54 -16.42 8.65
N GLY A 134 21.57 -17.11 9.78
CA GLY A 134 22.02 -16.53 11.04
C GLY A 134 20.94 -15.67 11.70
N LYS A 135 21.32 -15.08 12.83
CA LYS A 135 20.49 -14.10 13.55
C LYS A 135 21.38 -12.96 14.01
N GLU A 136 20.89 -11.72 13.90
CA GLU A 136 21.56 -10.54 14.42
C GLU A 136 21.80 -10.68 15.94
N GLY A 137 23.04 -10.47 16.38
CA GLY A 137 23.43 -10.67 17.78
C GLY A 137 23.38 -12.12 18.30
N GLY A 138 23.18 -13.11 17.40
CA GLY A 138 23.03 -14.52 17.76
C GLY A 138 23.91 -15.46 16.94
N VAL A 139 23.27 -16.55 16.40
CA VAL A 139 23.99 -17.57 15.63
C VAL A 139 24.50 -16.99 14.30
N ALA A 140 25.77 -17.23 13.98
CA ALA A 140 26.35 -16.80 12.72
C ALA A 140 25.73 -17.55 11.53
N GLY A 141 25.58 -16.85 10.41
CA GLY A 141 25.08 -17.39 9.15
C GLY A 141 25.66 -16.64 7.96
N TYR A 142 24.96 -16.65 6.82
CA TYR A 142 25.41 -15.93 5.62
C TYR A 142 25.05 -14.43 5.63
N ARG A 143 24.26 -13.91 6.59
CA ARG A 143 23.97 -12.46 6.69
C ARG A 143 25.24 -11.65 6.89
N SER A 144 25.21 -10.43 6.43
CA SER A 144 26.33 -9.47 6.56
C SER A 144 25.90 -8.24 7.33
N ARG A 145 26.78 -7.73 8.17
CA ARG A 145 26.69 -6.33 8.61
C ARG A 145 26.78 -5.42 7.39
N TYR A 146 26.21 -4.25 7.51
CA TYR A 146 26.29 -3.23 6.46
C TYR A 146 26.52 -1.85 7.08
N ASP A 147 27.05 -0.94 6.26
CA ASP A 147 27.26 0.43 6.65
C ASP A 147 26.04 1.27 6.21
N LYS A 148 25.30 1.77 7.17
CA LYS A 148 24.14 2.62 6.93
C LYS A 148 24.45 3.87 6.12
N SER A 149 25.64 4.42 6.26
CA SER A 149 26.06 5.57 5.47
C SER A 149 26.29 5.24 3.99
N SER A 150 26.39 3.94 3.66
CA SER A 150 26.52 3.45 2.28
C SER A 150 25.19 3.18 1.60
N GLU A 151 24.08 3.19 2.36
CA GLU A 151 22.75 2.99 1.77
C GLU A 151 22.34 4.19 0.90
N GLU A 152 21.88 3.89 -0.29
CA GLU A 152 21.24 4.83 -1.19
C GLU A 152 19.95 4.19 -1.71
N ALA A 153 18.81 4.87 -1.52
CA ALA A 153 17.54 4.46 -2.07
C ALA A 153 16.92 5.60 -2.89
N LYS A 154 16.39 5.25 -4.05
CA LYS A 154 15.66 6.13 -4.96
C LYS A 154 14.49 5.35 -5.56
N ALA A 155 13.55 6.05 -6.14
CA ALA A 155 12.48 5.39 -6.89
C ALA A 155 13.07 4.47 -7.97
N GLY A 156 12.89 3.15 -7.82
CA GLY A 156 13.41 2.14 -8.73
C GLY A 156 14.88 1.74 -8.55
N TYR A 157 15.54 2.15 -7.45
CA TYR A 157 16.95 1.83 -7.21
C TYR A 157 17.29 1.74 -5.72
N TYR A 158 18.17 0.78 -5.39
CA TYR A 158 18.75 0.64 -4.06
C TYR A 158 20.22 0.23 -4.16
N LYS A 159 21.05 0.69 -3.20
CA LYS A 159 22.49 0.35 -3.10
C LYS A 159 22.91 0.27 -1.64
N VAL A 160 23.87 -0.63 -1.33
CA VAL A 160 24.50 -0.78 -0.01
C VAL A 160 25.86 -1.49 -0.09
N LEU A 161 26.75 -1.24 0.89
CA LEU A 161 27.98 -2.01 1.10
C LEU A 161 27.77 -3.08 2.19
N LEU A 162 27.91 -4.34 1.80
CA LEU A 162 27.95 -5.48 2.72
C LEU A 162 29.31 -5.58 3.38
N SER A 163 29.42 -5.11 4.64
CA SER A 163 30.71 -4.86 5.30
C SER A 163 31.52 -6.10 5.58
N ASP A 164 30.87 -7.24 5.92
CA ASP A 164 31.61 -8.48 6.21
C ASP A 164 32.24 -9.13 4.98
N TYR A 165 31.65 -8.88 3.80
CA TYR A 165 32.10 -9.43 2.53
C TYR A 165 32.80 -8.40 1.64
N GLN A 166 32.76 -7.11 1.99
CA GLN A 166 33.26 -6.00 1.18
C GLN A 166 32.69 -6.02 -0.25
N ILE A 167 31.39 -6.33 -0.35
CA ILE A 167 30.65 -6.38 -1.61
C ILE A 167 29.68 -5.20 -1.67
N GLN A 168 29.77 -4.38 -2.72
CA GLN A 168 28.73 -3.41 -3.01
C GLN A 168 27.60 -4.14 -3.75
N ALA A 169 26.37 -4.02 -3.24
CA ALA A 169 25.16 -4.56 -3.85
C ALA A 169 24.28 -3.42 -4.35
N GLU A 170 23.80 -3.55 -5.59
CA GLU A 170 22.86 -2.62 -6.21
C GLU A 170 21.65 -3.40 -6.76
N ALA A 171 20.46 -2.81 -6.64
CA ALA A 171 19.21 -3.40 -7.11
C ALA A 171 18.41 -2.42 -7.96
N THR A 172 17.75 -2.93 -8.99
CA THR A 172 16.76 -2.22 -9.78
C THR A 172 15.64 -3.17 -10.21
N ALA A 173 14.50 -2.64 -10.64
CA ALA A 173 13.32 -3.43 -10.97
C ALA A 173 12.67 -3.00 -12.29
N ALA A 174 11.97 -3.94 -12.90
CA ALA A 174 10.95 -3.78 -13.91
C ALA A 174 9.62 -4.33 -13.36
N PRO A 175 8.47 -4.18 -14.03
CA PRO A 175 7.18 -4.60 -13.46
C PRO A 175 7.10 -6.06 -13.01
N HIS A 176 7.74 -7.00 -13.74
CA HIS A 176 7.69 -8.44 -13.44
C HIS A 176 9.09 -9.05 -13.25
N SER A 177 10.13 -8.24 -13.28
CA SER A 177 11.51 -8.70 -13.29
C SER A 177 12.39 -7.77 -12.45
N GLY A 178 13.52 -8.28 -11.97
CA GLY A 178 14.49 -7.48 -11.23
C GLY A 178 15.92 -7.79 -11.63
N MET A 179 16.83 -6.87 -11.32
CA MET A 179 18.25 -7.02 -11.60
C MET A 179 19.07 -6.59 -10.39
N LEU A 180 20.04 -7.44 -10.05
CA LEU A 180 21.04 -7.21 -9.00
C LEU A 180 22.42 -7.09 -9.64
N LYS A 181 23.21 -6.14 -9.17
CA LYS A 181 24.62 -5.96 -9.52
C LYS A 181 25.45 -6.02 -8.26
N PHE A 182 26.48 -6.86 -8.26
CA PHE A 182 27.40 -7.04 -7.16
C PHE A 182 28.81 -6.70 -7.60
N VAL A 183 29.47 -5.79 -6.88
CA VAL A 183 30.88 -5.46 -7.11
C VAL A 183 31.71 -6.19 -6.05
N PHE A 184 32.42 -7.24 -6.48
CA PHE A 184 33.19 -8.11 -5.60
C PHE A 184 34.63 -7.62 -5.39
N PRO A 185 35.22 -7.86 -4.20
CA PRO A 185 36.67 -7.77 -4.03
C PRO A 185 37.38 -8.92 -4.82
N GLU A 186 38.68 -8.83 -4.96
CA GLU A 186 39.47 -9.96 -5.43
C GLU A 186 39.36 -11.13 -4.46
N ASN A 187 38.83 -12.25 -4.93
CA ASN A 187 38.66 -13.44 -4.11
C ASN A 187 38.61 -14.71 -4.96
N LYS A 188 39.14 -15.81 -4.43
CA LYS A 188 39.12 -17.13 -5.11
C LYS A 188 37.82 -17.90 -4.84
N GLN A 189 37.02 -17.49 -3.84
CA GLN A 189 35.80 -18.12 -3.42
C GLN A 189 34.70 -17.07 -3.30
N SER A 190 34.36 -16.45 -4.40
CA SER A 190 33.20 -15.59 -4.52
C SER A 190 31.97 -16.41 -4.88
N ARG A 191 30.81 -15.98 -4.40
CA ARG A 191 29.58 -16.77 -4.54
C ARG A 191 28.38 -15.86 -4.64
N ILE A 192 27.40 -16.31 -5.44
CA ILE A 192 26.00 -15.86 -5.33
C ILE A 192 25.19 -17.07 -4.86
N GLN A 193 24.47 -16.90 -3.76
CA GLN A 193 23.60 -17.91 -3.22
C GLN A 193 22.15 -17.42 -3.15
N LEU A 194 21.21 -18.35 -3.40
CA LEU A 194 19.77 -18.14 -3.38
C LEU A 194 19.18 -19.03 -2.30
N ASP A 195 18.62 -18.44 -1.25
CA ASP A 195 17.84 -19.20 -0.27
C ASP A 195 16.38 -19.25 -0.74
N LEU A 196 15.98 -20.38 -1.30
CA LEU A 196 14.66 -20.61 -1.85
C LEU A 196 13.62 -20.91 -0.76
N ALA A 197 14.08 -21.19 0.45
CA ALA A 197 13.19 -21.43 1.59
C ALA A 197 12.75 -20.14 2.28
N ARG A 198 13.42 -19.02 2.06
CA ARG A 198 13.11 -17.77 2.80
C ARG A 198 11.75 -17.20 2.43
N ARG A 199 11.04 -16.74 3.46
CA ARG A 199 9.77 -16.04 3.43
C ARG A 199 9.71 -15.14 4.66
N VAL A 200 9.22 -13.92 4.58
CA VAL A 200 9.22 -12.99 5.73
C VAL A 200 8.42 -13.54 6.91
N GLY A 201 7.29 -14.17 6.67
CA GLY A 201 6.47 -14.80 7.72
C GLY A 201 6.94 -16.17 8.19
N GLY A 202 8.05 -16.68 7.66
CA GLY A 202 8.55 -18.03 7.99
C GLY A 202 9.36 -18.64 6.86
N THR A 203 8.92 -19.80 6.32
CA THR A 203 9.55 -20.47 5.18
C THR A 203 8.54 -20.84 4.10
N SER A 204 8.99 -20.95 2.84
CA SER A 204 8.28 -21.78 1.87
C SER A 204 8.42 -23.25 2.28
N THR A 205 7.43 -24.07 1.96
CA THR A 205 7.35 -25.44 2.47
C THR A 205 7.97 -26.47 1.55
N TYR A 206 8.05 -26.17 0.27
CA TYR A 206 8.66 -27.03 -0.74
C TYR A 206 9.28 -26.20 -1.86
N GLN A 207 10.45 -26.62 -2.37
CA GLN A 207 11.16 -25.89 -3.41
C GLN A 207 11.67 -26.85 -4.47
N ALA A 208 11.85 -26.32 -5.68
CA ALA A 208 12.51 -27.00 -6.76
C ALA A 208 13.41 -26.04 -7.54
N VAL A 209 14.55 -26.49 -7.99
CA VAL A 209 15.47 -25.76 -8.85
C VAL A 209 16.01 -26.68 -9.95
N GLN A 210 16.17 -26.15 -11.16
CA GLN A 210 16.78 -26.84 -12.28
C GLN A 210 17.76 -25.91 -13.01
N VAL A 211 18.87 -26.46 -13.46
CA VAL A 211 19.85 -25.77 -14.30
C VAL A 211 19.45 -26.00 -15.78
N ILE A 212 19.10 -24.89 -16.44
CA ILE A 212 18.62 -24.87 -17.83
C ILE A 212 19.81 -24.92 -18.81
N ASP A 213 20.79 -24.07 -18.56
CA ASP A 213 22.03 -23.95 -19.31
C ASP A 213 23.17 -23.46 -18.41
N ASP A 214 24.32 -23.11 -18.98
CA ASP A 214 25.50 -22.69 -18.25
C ASP A 214 25.40 -21.27 -17.61
N HIS A 215 24.31 -20.56 -17.80
CA HIS A 215 24.04 -19.24 -17.19
C HIS A 215 22.66 -19.14 -16.52
N THR A 216 21.84 -20.18 -16.63
CA THR A 216 20.41 -20.06 -16.32
C THR A 216 19.93 -21.14 -15.38
N ILE A 217 19.19 -20.72 -14.34
CA ILE A 217 18.41 -21.60 -13.48
C ILE A 217 16.94 -21.20 -13.52
N ALA A 218 16.06 -22.18 -13.28
CA ALA A 218 14.64 -21.92 -13.06
C ALA A 218 14.15 -22.77 -11.89
N GLY A 219 13.09 -22.33 -11.22
CA GLY A 219 12.59 -23.04 -10.06
C GLY A 219 11.30 -22.49 -9.51
N ARG A 220 10.88 -23.05 -8.38
CA ARG A 220 9.68 -22.64 -7.68
C ARG A 220 9.83 -22.73 -6.16
N MET A 221 9.07 -21.92 -5.47
CA MET A 221 8.91 -21.90 -4.01
C MET A 221 7.41 -22.02 -3.70
N GLU A 222 7.01 -23.10 -3.04
CA GLU A 222 5.63 -23.35 -2.63
C GLU A 222 5.42 -22.80 -1.21
N CYS A 223 4.56 -21.81 -1.06
CA CYS A 223 4.23 -21.16 0.19
C CYS A 223 2.86 -21.64 0.67
N THR A 224 2.84 -22.28 1.82
CA THR A 224 1.61 -22.80 2.46
C THR A 224 1.51 -22.30 3.90
N PRO A 225 0.35 -22.44 4.56
CA PRO A 225 0.20 -22.08 5.98
C PRO A 225 1.16 -22.81 6.92
N ASP A 226 1.58 -24.04 6.58
CA ASP A 226 2.52 -24.79 7.40
C ASP A 226 3.90 -24.14 7.52
N GLY A 227 4.21 -23.26 6.57
CA GLY A 227 5.44 -22.45 6.56
C GLY A 227 5.30 -21.08 7.23
N GLY A 228 4.12 -20.73 7.73
CA GLY A 228 3.82 -19.39 8.24
C GLY A 228 3.20 -18.49 7.17
N GLY A 229 3.33 -17.17 7.36
CA GLY A 229 2.83 -16.14 6.43
C GLY A 229 1.50 -15.54 6.82
N TRP A 230 0.92 -14.75 5.93
CA TRP A 230 -0.27 -13.94 6.17
C TRP A 230 -1.55 -14.78 6.30
N GLY A 231 -2.43 -14.37 7.22
CA GLY A 231 -3.75 -14.97 7.45
C GLY A 231 -3.77 -16.02 8.54
N ASN A 232 -4.96 -16.56 8.86
CA ASN A 232 -5.20 -17.50 9.93
C ASN A 232 -5.91 -18.77 9.42
N GLY A 233 -5.42 -19.94 9.83
CA GLY A 233 -6.06 -21.23 9.55
C GLY A 233 -6.32 -21.44 8.05
N GLU A 234 -7.56 -21.77 7.68
CA GLU A 234 -7.97 -22.00 6.28
C GLU A 234 -7.91 -20.74 5.42
N GLY A 235 -7.93 -19.56 6.02
CA GLY A 235 -7.79 -18.27 5.33
C GLY A 235 -6.36 -17.87 5.06
N SER A 236 -5.37 -18.63 5.52
CA SER A 236 -3.96 -18.32 5.31
C SER A 236 -3.54 -18.41 3.84
N SER A 237 -2.55 -17.59 3.48
CA SER A 237 -2.07 -17.48 2.10
C SER A 237 -1.45 -18.80 1.59
N ARG A 238 -1.84 -19.18 0.36
CA ARG A 238 -1.27 -20.31 -0.39
C ARG A 238 -0.93 -19.83 -1.78
N TYR A 239 0.34 -19.84 -2.14
CA TYR A 239 0.80 -19.44 -3.47
C TYR A 239 2.12 -20.10 -3.81
N THR A 240 2.45 -20.10 -5.09
CA THR A 240 3.76 -20.54 -5.59
C THR A 240 4.42 -19.39 -6.31
N VAL A 241 5.67 -19.11 -5.95
CA VAL A 241 6.53 -18.19 -6.71
C VAL A 241 7.41 -19.01 -7.64
N TYR A 242 7.21 -18.83 -8.93
CA TYR A 242 8.09 -19.36 -9.97
C TYR A 242 9.12 -18.31 -10.35
N PHE A 243 10.34 -18.71 -10.61
CA PHE A 243 11.41 -17.84 -11.05
C PHE A 243 12.19 -18.41 -12.23
N TYR A 244 12.70 -17.52 -13.06
CA TYR A 244 13.67 -17.79 -14.11
C TYR A 244 14.79 -16.78 -13.96
N ALA A 245 16.00 -17.24 -13.58
CA ALA A 245 17.12 -16.39 -13.21
C ALA A 245 18.35 -16.67 -14.09
N GLN A 246 19.01 -15.59 -14.50
CA GLN A 246 20.24 -15.64 -15.29
C GLN A 246 21.39 -14.96 -14.56
N PHE A 247 22.59 -15.50 -14.73
CA PHE A 247 23.85 -14.99 -14.17
C PHE A 247 24.75 -14.49 -15.28
N SER A 248 25.45 -13.40 -15.07
CA SER A 248 26.44 -12.87 -16.02
C SER A 248 27.70 -13.76 -16.11
N LYS A 249 27.99 -14.53 -15.05
CA LYS A 249 29.06 -15.53 -15.01
C LYS A 249 28.50 -16.95 -15.25
N PRO A 250 29.27 -17.82 -15.93
CA PRO A 250 28.82 -19.19 -16.16
C PRO A 250 28.82 -20.03 -14.88
N LEU A 251 27.84 -20.92 -14.79
CA LEU A 251 27.64 -21.90 -13.72
C LEU A 251 28.62 -23.08 -13.84
N LYS A 252 29.90 -22.82 -13.54
CA LYS A 252 30.95 -23.88 -13.62
C LYS A 252 30.99 -24.73 -12.35
N ASP A 253 31.00 -24.05 -11.22
CA ASP A 253 30.99 -24.65 -9.90
C ASP A 253 29.71 -24.18 -9.19
N TYR A 254 28.80 -25.11 -8.96
CA TYR A 254 27.52 -24.84 -8.31
C TYR A 254 27.04 -26.04 -7.51
N GLY A 255 26.11 -25.81 -6.62
CA GLY A 255 25.47 -26.84 -5.84
C GLY A 255 24.12 -26.41 -5.28
N VAL A 256 23.49 -27.39 -4.64
CA VAL A 256 22.23 -27.21 -3.93
C VAL A 256 22.44 -27.70 -2.51
N TRP A 257 21.98 -26.89 -1.53
CA TRP A 257 21.82 -27.40 -0.19
C TRP A 257 20.37 -27.78 0.08
N SER A 258 20.16 -28.75 0.97
CA SER A 258 18.83 -29.15 1.42
C SER A 258 18.85 -29.55 2.89
N VAL A 259 17.73 -29.36 3.57
CA VAL A 259 17.54 -29.78 4.95
C VAL A 259 16.23 -30.53 5.05
N ASP A 260 16.28 -31.75 5.59
CA ASP A 260 15.08 -32.48 5.96
C ASP A 260 14.50 -31.86 7.24
N ILE A 261 13.41 -31.15 7.13
CA ILE A 261 12.76 -30.51 8.28
C ILE A 261 11.96 -31.57 9.04
N PRO A 262 12.20 -31.77 10.36
CA PRO A 262 11.47 -32.74 11.15
C PRO A 262 9.96 -32.51 11.12
N ALA A 263 9.19 -33.62 11.03
CA ALA A 263 7.74 -33.55 11.04
C ALA A 263 7.25 -32.85 12.33
N GLY A 264 6.33 -31.88 12.17
CA GLY A 264 5.80 -31.08 13.27
C GLY A 264 6.73 -29.94 13.75
N GLN A 265 7.87 -29.73 13.07
CA GLN A 265 8.69 -28.55 13.32
C GLN A 265 7.92 -27.28 12.91
N ASP A 266 7.76 -26.38 13.85
CA ASP A 266 7.22 -25.05 13.54
C ASP A 266 8.16 -24.30 12.62
N ARG A 267 7.61 -23.71 11.56
CA ARG A 267 8.32 -22.94 10.53
C ARG A 267 7.90 -21.47 10.49
N HIS A 268 7.08 -21.03 11.47
CA HIS A 268 6.74 -19.64 11.58
C HIS A 268 7.97 -18.80 11.95
N ARG A 269 7.90 -17.52 11.64
CA ARG A 269 8.98 -16.55 11.80
C ARG A 269 9.77 -16.65 13.12
N GLU A 270 9.08 -16.82 14.25
CA GLU A 270 9.69 -16.87 15.57
C GLU A 270 10.61 -18.09 15.76
N PHE A 271 10.32 -19.20 15.08
CA PHE A 271 11.10 -20.42 15.14
C PHE A 271 12.26 -20.43 14.15
N VAL A 272 12.12 -19.79 13.00
CA VAL A 272 13.17 -19.71 11.97
C VAL A 272 14.43 -19.05 12.52
N GLU A 273 14.28 -18.09 13.41
CA GLU A 273 15.39 -17.39 14.08
C GLU A 273 15.90 -18.12 15.35
N SER A 274 15.28 -19.22 15.75
CA SER A 274 15.72 -19.94 16.93
C SER A 274 17.11 -20.58 16.75
N PRO A 275 17.95 -20.66 17.80
CA PRO A 275 19.25 -21.32 17.71
C PRO A 275 19.16 -22.77 17.21
N ALA A 276 18.07 -23.48 17.55
CA ALA A 276 17.85 -24.86 17.12
C ALA A 276 17.61 -24.94 15.61
N PHE A 277 16.76 -24.08 15.04
CA PHE A 277 16.48 -24.05 13.62
C PHE A 277 17.71 -23.59 12.82
N GLN A 278 18.43 -22.57 13.31
CA GLN A 278 19.66 -22.08 12.70
C GLN A 278 20.76 -23.17 12.71
N THR A 279 20.86 -23.96 13.77
CA THR A 279 21.80 -25.10 13.83
C THR A 279 21.39 -26.21 12.87
N LEU A 280 20.09 -26.51 12.77
CA LEU A 280 19.56 -27.50 11.82
C LEU A 280 19.92 -27.11 10.38
N THR A 281 19.66 -25.86 10.02
CA THR A 281 19.89 -25.35 8.65
C THR A 281 21.37 -25.14 8.31
N ALA A 282 22.22 -24.90 9.31
CA ALA A 282 23.68 -24.86 9.15
C ALA A 282 24.30 -26.23 8.80
N ASN A 283 23.60 -27.34 9.09
CA ASN A 283 24.04 -28.70 8.79
C ASN A 283 23.37 -29.29 7.55
N ALA A 284 23.08 -28.45 6.57
CA ALA A 284 22.46 -28.87 5.32
C ALA A 284 23.32 -29.91 4.55
N LYS A 285 22.63 -30.78 3.82
CA LYS A 285 23.26 -31.68 2.85
C LYS A 285 23.57 -30.89 1.57
N ILE A 286 24.79 -31.06 1.06
CA ILE A 286 25.22 -30.45 -0.20
C ILE A 286 25.17 -31.48 -1.32
N SER A 287 24.52 -31.13 -2.44
CA SER A 287 24.54 -31.86 -3.69
C SER A 287 25.30 -31.05 -4.74
N GLU A 288 26.41 -31.61 -5.23
CA GLU A 288 27.24 -30.92 -6.22
C GLU A 288 26.71 -31.12 -7.63
N ARG A 289 26.57 -30.03 -8.36
CA ARG A 289 26.20 -29.95 -9.79
C ARG A 289 24.96 -30.77 -10.20
N PRO A 290 23.87 -30.78 -9.41
CA PRO A 290 22.66 -31.47 -9.84
C PRO A 290 22.02 -30.68 -10.99
N LYS A 291 21.53 -31.41 -12.03
CA LYS A 291 20.76 -30.75 -13.10
C LYS A 291 19.37 -30.26 -12.62
N ALA A 292 18.79 -30.97 -11.68
CA ALA A 292 17.55 -30.63 -11.00
C ALA A 292 17.57 -31.20 -9.60
N TYR A 293 16.92 -30.48 -8.70
CA TYR A 293 16.75 -30.88 -7.31
C TYR A 293 15.43 -30.34 -6.76
N GLU A 294 14.75 -31.13 -5.96
CA GLU A 294 13.53 -30.71 -5.27
C GLU A 294 13.48 -31.26 -3.84
N GLY A 295 12.82 -30.58 -2.93
CA GLY A 295 12.71 -30.98 -1.54
C GLY A 295 12.38 -29.80 -0.63
N GLU A 296 12.71 -29.98 0.64
CA GLU A 296 12.46 -28.97 1.68
C GLU A 296 13.72 -28.18 1.99
N HIS A 297 13.54 -26.93 2.34
CA HIS A 297 14.57 -25.99 2.78
C HIS A 297 15.79 -25.99 1.84
N LEU A 298 15.50 -25.72 0.56
CA LEU A 298 16.52 -25.67 -0.48
C LEU A 298 17.14 -24.29 -0.60
N GLY A 299 18.43 -24.32 -0.98
CA GLY A 299 19.04 -23.18 -1.62
C GLY A 299 19.96 -23.62 -2.74
N PHE A 300 20.25 -22.70 -3.63
CA PHE A 300 21.17 -22.84 -4.75
C PHE A 300 22.37 -21.92 -4.55
N PHE A 301 23.57 -22.35 -4.95
CA PHE A 301 24.74 -21.48 -4.98
C PHE A 301 25.60 -21.75 -6.22
N THR A 302 26.26 -20.69 -6.70
CA THR A 302 27.30 -20.80 -7.73
C THR A 302 28.56 -20.10 -7.25
N GLU A 303 29.71 -20.73 -7.46
CA GLU A 303 31.03 -20.25 -7.02
C GLU A 303 31.88 -19.85 -8.22
N PHE A 304 32.71 -18.85 -8.05
CA PHE A 304 33.59 -18.33 -9.07
C PHE A 304 34.74 -17.49 -8.45
N GLU A 305 35.81 -17.33 -9.20
CA GLU A 305 36.86 -16.37 -8.83
C GLU A 305 36.48 -14.96 -9.31
N THR A 306 36.87 -13.96 -8.54
CA THR A 306 36.71 -12.53 -8.90
C THR A 306 38.01 -11.78 -8.82
N GLY A 307 38.21 -10.83 -9.74
CA GLY A 307 39.23 -9.80 -9.67
C GLY A 307 38.81 -8.61 -8.80
N VAL A 308 39.72 -7.63 -8.69
CA VAL A 308 39.44 -6.40 -7.92
C VAL A 308 38.27 -5.62 -8.55
N ASN A 309 37.23 -5.34 -7.76
CA ASN A 309 36.04 -4.60 -8.19
C ASN A 309 35.33 -5.24 -9.41
N GLU A 310 35.32 -6.55 -9.50
CA GLU A 310 34.65 -7.24 -10.58
C GLU A 310 33.13 -7.23 -10.39
N GLU A 311 32.42 -6.78 -11.42
CA GLU A 311 30.96 -6.77 -11.45
C GLU A 311 30.42 -8.13 -11.84
N VAL A 312 29.49 -8.66 -11.03
CA VAL A 312 28.72 -9.87 -11.34
C VAL A 312 27.24 -9.54 -11.19
N LEU A 313 26.48 -9.85 -12.22
CA LEU A 313 25.06 -9.52 -12.28
C LEU A 313 24.20 -10.78 -12.24
N LEU A 314 23.00 -10.60 -11.63
CA LEU A 314 21.92 -11.55 -11.67
C LEU A 314 20.65 -10.80 -12.11
N LYS A 315 19.89 -11.38 -13.03
CA LYS A 315 18.55 -10.90 -13.39
C LYS A 315 17.54 -12.04 -13.28
N ALA A 316 16.35 -11.74 -12.79
CA ALA A 316 15.31 -12.75 -12.65
C ALA A 316 13.92 -12.17 -12.95
N GLY A 317 13.12 -12.97 -13.66
CA GLY A 317 11.70 -12.79 -13.77
C GLY A 317 10.99 -13.69 -12.77
N ILE A 318 9.87 -13.24 -12.22
CA ILE A 318 9.00 -14.05 -11.38
C ILE A 318 7.60 -14.15 -11.97
N SER A 319 6.88 -15.20 -11.58
CA SER A 319 5.48 -15.41 -11.91
C SER A 319 4.79 -16.15 -10.76
N PHE A 320 3.52 -15.88 -10.54
CA PHE A 320 2.68 -16.68 -9.65
C PHE A 320 1.94 -17.81 -10.39
N VAL A 321 2.22 -17.98 -11.69
CA VAL A 321 1.51 -18.93 -12.58
C VAL A 321 2.38 -20.11 -12.98
N SER A 322 3.58 -19.84 -13.53
CA SER A 322 4.41 -20.90 -14.10
C SER A 322 5.87 -20.48 -14.33
N LEU A 323 6.76 -21.47 -14.53
CA LEU A 323 8.15 -21.24 -14.97
C LEU A 323 8.21 -20.53 -16.32
N GLU A 324 7.31 -20.90 -17.25
CA GLU A 324 7.23 -20.26 -18.57
C GLU A 324 6.78 -18.80 -18.45
N GLY A 325 5.86 -18.49 -17.51
CA GLY A 325 5.47 -17.12 -17.18
C GLY A 325 6.66 -16.30 -16.68
N ALA A 326 7.42 -16.82 -15.71
CA ALA A 326 8.62 -16.18 -15.19
C ALA A 326 9.67 -15.90 -16.28
N LYS A 327 9.88 -16.85 -17.21
CA LYS A 327 10.76 -16.69 -18.36
C LYS A 327 10.29 -15.57 -19.28
N LYS A 328 9.01 -15.59 -19.68
CA LYS A 328 8.43 -14.56 -20.57
C LYS A 328 8.51 -13.16 -19.95
N ASN A 329 8.25 -13.06 -18.65
CA ASN A 329 8.36 -11.82 -17.91
C ASN A 329 9.77 -11.25 -18.00
N LEU A 330 10.81 -12.06 -17.75
CA LEU A 330 12.20 -11.63 -17.86
C LEU A 330 12.57 -11.23 -19.29
N GLU A 331 12.26 -12.09 -20.28
CA GLU A 331 12.63 -11.87 -21.69
C GLU A 331 11.93 -10.64 -22.30
N ALA A 332 10.73 -10.30 -21.83
CA ALA A 332 10.02 -9.11 -22.26
C ALA A 332 10.67 -7.81 -21.74
N GLU A 333 11.15 -7.81 -20.50
CA GLU A 333 11.52 -6.59 -19.79
C GLU A 333 13.03 -6.34 -19.70
N ILE A 334 13.84 -7.40 -19.45
CA ILE A 334 15.29 -7.28 -19.24
C ILE A 334 16.04 -8.20 -20.20
N LYS A 335 16.27 -7.73 -21.41
CA LYS A 335 16.88 -8.52 -22.50
C LYS A 335 18.39 -8.68 -22.37
N ASP A 336 19.06 -7.63 -21.96
CA ASP A 336 20.52 -7.52 -21.88
C ASP A 336 21.04 -7.38 -20.45
N TRP A 337 22.33 -7.10 -20.28
CA TRP A 337 23.00 -6.93 -19.00
C TRP A 337 23.25 -5.47 -18.64
N ASP A 338 22.56 -4.51 -19.31
CA ASP A 338 22.69 -3.09 -19.03
C ASP A 338 21.84 -2.70 -17.82
N PHE A 339 22.45 -2.74 -16.63
CA PHE A 339 21.85 -2.40 -15.36
C PHE A 339 21.33 -0.94 -15.35
N ASP A 340 22.14 -0.01 -15.90
CA ASP A 340 21.78 1.41 -15.87
C ASP A 340 20.59 1.73 -16.81
N ALA A 341 20.45 0.99 -17.91
CA ALA A 341 19.27 1.09 -18.78
C ALA A 341 18.01 0.59 -18.07
N VAL A 342 18.09 -0.49 -17.28
CA VAL A 342 16.94 -0.98 -16.46
C VAL A 342 16.59 0.07 -15.41
N ARG A 343 17.58 0.58 -14.66
CA ARG A 343 17.40 1.65 -13.66
C ARG A 343 16.75 2.90 -14.27
N SER A 344 17.22 3.32 -15.44
CA SER A 344 16.67 4.50 -16.12
C SER A 344 15.21 4.30 -16.54
N ARG A 345 14.85 3.09 -17.00
CA ARG A 345 13.44 2.75 -17.31
C ARG A 345 12.56 2.76 -16.07
N ALA A 346 13.03 2.18 -14.95
CA ALA A 346 12.30 2.22 -13.68
C ALA A 346 12.05 3.67 -13.22
N ARG A 347 13.07 4.52 -13.28
CA ARG A 347 12.96 5.95 -13.00
C ARG A 347 11.90 6.63 -13.89
N SER A 348 11.94 6.39 -15.21
CA SER A 348 10.98 6.98 -16.15
C SER A 348 9.54 6.54 -15.88
N LEU A 349 9.34 5.28 -15.46
CA LEU A 349 8.00 4.81 -15.05
C LEU A 349 7.51 5.57 -13.81
N TRP A 350 8.39 5.80 -12.84
CA TRP A 350 8.06 6.60 -11.66
C TRP A 350 7.81 8.07 -11.99
N ASP A 351 8.64 8.70 -12.81
CA ASP A 351 8.41 10.09 -13.26
C ASP A 351 7.02 10.22 -13.94
N THR A 352 6.66 9.27 -14.79
CA THR A 352 5.34 9.22 -15.44
C THR A 352 4.20 9.05 -14.44
N ALA A 353 4.37 8.17 -13.44
CA ALA A 353 3.33 7.92 -12.44
C ALA A 353 3.14 9.10 -11.49
N LEU A 354 4.24 9.69 -11.02
CA LEU A 354 4.24 10.80 -10.08
C LEU A 354 3.79 12.12 -10.73
N SER A 355 4.00 12.31 -12.04
CA SER A 355 3.54 13.49 -12.77
C SER A 355 2.02 13.65 -12.83
N LYS A 356 1.26 12.68 -12.35
CA LYS A 356 -0.21 12.79 -12.24
C LYS A 356 -0.66 13.85 -11.25
N VAL A 357 0.19 14.21 -10.30
CA VAL A 357 -0.05 15.32 -9.39
C VAL A 357 1.21 16.16 -9.32
N ASP A 358 1.15 17.38 -9.87
CA ASP A 358 2.25 18.34 -9.82
C ASP A 358 1.96 19.41 -8.77
N VAL A 359 2.92 19.66 -7.87
CA VAL A 359 2.80 20.64 -6.79
C VAL A 359 3.86 21.74 -6.91
N CYS A 360 3.43 22.99 -6.73
CA CYS A 360 4.29 24.17 -6.77
C CYS A 360 4.12 25.01 -5.50
N GLY A 361 5.19 25.65 -5.05
CA GLY A 361 5.27 26.31 -3.75
C GLY A 361 5.67 25.31 -2.64
N GLY A 362 5.47 25.69 -1.39
CA GLY A 362 5.94 24.92 -0.25
C GLY A 362 7.47 24.85 -0.15
N THR A 363 7.97 24.07 0.81
CA THR A 363 9.41 23.79 0.97
C THR A 363 9.84 22.55 0.20
N ASP A 364 11.14 22.39 -0.06
CA ASP A 364 11.68 21.16 -0.67
C ASP A 364 11.41 19.94 0.23
N GLU A 365 11.45 20.07 1.55
CA GLU A 365 11.10 19.01 2.48
C GLU A 365 9.63 18.57 2.32
N GLN A 366 8.71 19.52 2.19
CA GLN A 366 7.29 19.22 1.94
C GLN A 366 7.08 18.50 0.61
N LYS A 367 7.85 18.87 -0.44
CA LYS A 367 7.81 18.15 -1.73
C LYS A 367 8.34 16.73 -1.60
N VAL A 368 9.44 16.52 -0.85
CA VAL A 368 9.95 15.17 -0.57
C VAL A 368 8.91 14.33 0.14
N ILE A 369 8.26 14.85 1.17
CA ILE A 369 7.18 14.14 1.88
C ILE A 369 6.02 13.84 0.92
N PHE A 370 5.61 14.80 0.10
CA PHE A 370 4.49 14.66 -0.84
C PHE A 370 4.74 13.59 -1.89
N TYR A 371 5.86 13.68 -2.62
CA TYR A 371 6.15 12.72 -3.68
C TYR A 371 6.51 11.34 -3.15
N THR A 372 7.08 11.24 -1.94
CA THR A 372 7.26 9.94 -1.28
C THR A 372 5.92 9.35 -0.85
N SER A 373 5.00 10.16 -0.31
CA SER A 373 3.65 9.69 0.00
C SER A 373 2.91 9.25 -1.27
N LEU A 374 2.99 10.02 -2.35
CA LEU A 374 2.39 9.63 -3.64
C LEU A 374 3.02 8.33 -4.19
N TYR A 375 4.35 8.17 -4.05
CA TYR A 375 5.06 6.93 -4.38
C TYR A 375 4.54 5.74 -3.57
N HIS A 376 4.37 5.86 -2.25
CA HIS A 376 3.82 4.78 -1.41
C HIS A 376 2.42 4.36 -1.86
N THR A 377 1.57 5.30 -2.30
CA THR A 377 0.21 4.98 -2.79
C THR A 377 0.20 4.21 -4.11
N MET A 378 1.35 4.07 -4.78
CA MET A 378 1.49 3.39 -6.08
C MET A 378 2.36 2.13 -6.02
N ILE A 379 2.63 1.59 -4.81
CA ILE A 379 3.26 0.29 -4.64
C ILE A 379 2.21 -0.82 -4.77
N ASP A 380 1.07 -0.66 -4.11
CA ASP A 380 -0.05 -1.60 -4.11
C ASP A 380 -1.38 -0.90 -4.46
N PRO A 381 -2.39 -1.61 -5.01
CA PRO A 381 -2.43 -3.04 -5.31
C PRO A 381 -1.62 -3.41 -6.56
N ARG A 382 -0.67 -4.32 -6.38
CA ARG A 382 0.27 -4.71 -7.44
C ARG A 382 -0.33 -5.65 -8.48
N VAL A 383 0.29 -5.67 -9.65
CA VAL A 383 -0.02 -6.64 -10.69
C VAL A 383 0.37 -8.06 -10.26
N CYS A 384 -0.49 -9.03 -10.52
CA CYS A 384 -0.17 -10.46 -10.42
C CYS A 384 -0.58 -11.24 -11.69
N THR A 385 -0.63 -10.54 -12.81
CA THR A 385 -0.81 -11.06 -14.17
C THR A 385 0.55 -11.07 -14.87
N ASP A 386 0.93 -12.16 -15.51
CA ASP A 386 2.13 -12.22 -16.35
C ASP A 386 1.99 -11.34 -17.61
N VAL A 387 3.09 -11.01 -18.27
CA VAL A 387 3.11 -10.15 -19.48
C VAL A 387 2.24 -10.66 -20.62
N ASP A 388 1.90 -11.96 -20.65
CA ASP A 388 1.03 -12.56 -21.65
C ASP A 388 -0.46 -12.63 -21.23
N GLY A 389 -0.79 -12.02 -20.08
CA GLY A 389 -2.15 -11.94 -19.53
C GLY A 389 -2.57 -13.13 -18.68
N GLN A 390 -1.67 -14.08 -18.38
CA GLN A 390 -1.98 -15.19 -17.50
C GLN A 390 -1.91 -14.78 -16.02
N TYR A 391 -2.81 -15.35 -15.21
CA TYR A 391 -2.82 -15.19 -13.75
C TYR A 391 -3.29 -16.47 -13.06
N MET A 392 -2.94 -16.65 -11.80
CA MET A 392 -3.42 -17.75 -10.97
C MET A 392 -4.77 -17.39 -10.38
N GLY A 393 -5.78 -18.20 -10.64
CA GLY A 393 -7.13 -18.07 -10.10
C GLY A 393 -7.25 -18.58 -8.68
N ALA A 394 -8.31 -18.15 -8.00
CA ALA A 394 -8.66 -18.63 -6.67
C ALA A 394 -9.13 -20.10 -6.64
N ASP A 395 -9.36 -20.70 -7.80
CA ASP A 395 -9.61 -22.13 -8.00
C ASP A 395 -8.31 -22.97 -8.16
N GLY A 396 -7.15 -22.34 -8.04
CA GLY A 396 -5.85 -22.96 -8.19
C GLY A 396 -5.47 -23.30 -9.65
N LYS A 397 -6.14 -22.71 -10.62
CA LYS A 397 -5.86 -22.91 -12.05
C LYS A 397 -5.31 -21.64 -12.69
N ALA A 398 -4.51 -21.84 -13.74
CA ALA A 398 -4.08 -20.72 -14.57
C ALA A 398 -5.24 -20.25 -15.47
N HIS A 399 -5.50 -18.96 -15.42
CA HIS A 399 -6.46 -18.25 -16.26
C HIS A 399 -5.74 -17.23 -17.12
N LYS A 400 -6.47 -16.64 -18.06
CA LYS A 400 -5.96 -15.56 -18.91
C LYS A 400 -7.02 -14.47 -19.07
N SER A 401 -6.61 -13.21 -18.94
CA SER A 401 -7.46 -12.05 -19.24
C SER A 401 -6.75 -11.12 -20.20
N ASP A 402 -7.52 -10.54 -21.13
CA ASP A 402 -7.17 -9.42 -22.00
C ASP A 402 -8.01 -8.18 -21.71
N THR A 403 -8.92 -8.25 -20.71
CA THR A 403 -9.91 -7.22 -20.39
C THR A 403 -9.63 -6.51 -19.07
N PHE A 404 -8.78 -7.08 -18.22
CA PHE A 404 -8.33 -6.45 -16.97
C PHE A 404 -7.00 -7.05 -16.52
N THR A 405 -6.28 -6.31 -15.70
CA THR A 405 -5.07 -6.76 -14.99
C THR A 405 -5.46 -7.30 -13.63
N LYS A 406 -5.19 -8.59 -13.37
CA LYS A 406 -5.38 -9.17 -12.03
C LYS A 406 -4.44 -8.49 -11.04
N ARG A 407 -5.00 -8.01 -9.92
CA ARG A 407 -4.28 -7.31 -8.87
C ARG A 407 -4.43 -8.04 -7.55
N THR A 408 -3.46 -7.84 -6.66
CA THR A 408 -3.43 -8.41 -5.33
C THR A 408 -2.93 -7.39 -4.31
N ILE A 409 -3.07 -7.73 -3.05
CA ILE A 409 -2.85 -6.93 -1.85
C ILE A 409 -3.91 -5.84 -1.73
N PHE A 410 -5.02 -6.29 -1.14
CA PHE A 410 -6.13 -5.42 -0.79
C PHE A 410 -6.28 -5.39 0.74
N SER A 411 -5.62 -4.43 1.39
CA SER A 411 -5.80 -4.12 2.81
C SER A 411 -7.09 -3.33 3.00
N GLY A 412 -8.24 -4.02 2.79
CA GLY A 412 -9.51 -3.36 2.56
C GLY A 412 -9.95 -2.44 3.70
N TRP A 413 -9.79 -2.87 4.96
CA TRP A 413 -10.16 -2.09 6.15
C TRP A 413 -9.52 -0.70 6.17
N ASP A 414 -8.31 -0.60 5.62
CA ASP A 414 -7.50 0.60 5.58
C ASP A 414 -7.77 1.41 4.31
N VAL A 415 -7.53 0.81 3.14
CA VAL A 415 -7.41 1.51 1.86
C VAL A 415 -8.71 2.10 1.31
N PHE A 416 -9.90 1.65 1.77
CA PHE A 416 -11.15 2.20 1.30
C PHE A 416 -11.34 3.66 1.71
N ARG A 417 -10.64 4.13 2.77
CA ARG A 417 -10.84 5.45 3.39
C ARG A 417 -10.25 6.60 2.58
N SER A 418 -9.01 6.45 2.10
CA SER A 418 -8.28 7.49 1.34
C SER A 418 -7.62 6.94 0.08
N GLN A 419 -6.96 5.78 0.17
CA GLN A 419 -6.15 5.22 -0.91
C GLN A 419 -7.01 4.96 -2.16
N MET A 420 -8.10 4.21 -2.06
CA MET A 420 -8.97 3.94 -3.20
C MET A 420 -9.66 5.20 -3.72
N PRO A 421 -10.23 6.08 -2.87
CA PRO A 421 -10.74 7.37 -3.33
C PRO A 421 -9.72 8.25 -4.07
N LEU A 422 -8.44 8.29 -3.64
CA LEU A 422 -7.36 8.95 -4.39
C LEU A 422 -7.17 8.29 -5.76
N GLN A 423 -7.09 6.97 -5.80
CA GLN A 423 -6.90 6.23 -7.05
C GLN A 423 -8.09 6.38 -8.00
N THR A 424 -9.32 6.63 -7.52
CA THR A 424 -10.45 6.94 -8.40
C THR A 424 -10.24 8.23 -9.21
N ILE A 425 -9.45 9.16 -8.69
CA ILE A 425 -9.10 10.42 -9.37
C ILE A 425 -7.95 10.22 -10.35
N ILE A 426 -6.83 9.64 -9.88
CA ILE A 426 -5.57 9.61 -10.64
C ILE A 426 -5.34 8.31 -11.43
N ASN A 427 -5.99 7.19 -11.03
CA ASN A 427 -5.84 5.87 -11.64
C ASN A 427 -7.17 5.09 -11.70
N PRO A 428 -8.24 5.60 -12.32
CA PRO A 428 -9.57 4.95 -12.29
C PRO A 428 -9.55 3.53 -12.88
N VAL A 429 -8.70 3.26 -13.86
CA VAL A 429 -8.53 1.90 -14.45
C VAL A 429 -8.00 0.91 -13.41
N LEU A 430 -7.07 1.34 -12.55
CA LEU A 430 -6.55 0.52 -11.45
C LEU A 430 -7.66 0.06 -10.50
N VAL A 431 -8.55 0.98 -10.09
CA VAL A 431 -9.67 0.68 -9.19
C VAL A 431 -10.64 -0.31 -9.83
N ASN A 432 -10.93 -0.12 -11.12
CA ASN A 432 -11.78 -1.04 -11.87
C ASN A 432 -11.13 -2.44 -12.00
N ASP A 433 -9.82 -2.52 -12.25
CA ASP A 433 -9.07 -3.78 -12.29
C ASP A 433 -9.06 -4.49 -10.93
N LEU A 434 -8.91 -3.75 -9.83
CA LEU A 434 -9.01 -4.31 -8.48
C LEU A 434 -10.39 -4.89 -8.21
N LEU A 435 -11.46 -4.17 -8.52
CA LEU A 435 -12.83 -4.66 -8.35
C LEU A 435 -13.13 -5.90 -9.21
N LYS A 436 -12.62 -5.93 -10.45
CA LYS A 436 -12.68 -7.13 -11.29
C LYS A 436 -11.89 -8.28 -10.66
N SER A 437 -10.73 -8.02 -10.09
CA SER A 437 -9.90 -9.02 -9.41
C SER A 437 -10.61 -9.64 -8.21
N LEU A 438 -11.23 -8.82 -7.36
CA LEU A 438 -12.00 -9.29 -6.20
C LEU A 438 -13.27 -10.05 -6.62
N THR A 439 -13.98 -9.57 -7.65
CA THR A 439 -15.19 -10.23 -8.16
C THR A 439 -14.86 -11.59 -8.79
N THR A 440 -13.77 -11.64 -9.58
CA THR A 440 -13.27 -12.89 -10.20
C THR A 440 -12.82 -13.89 -9.13
N MET A 441 -12.10 -13.42 -8.09
CA MET A 441 -11.71 -14.25 -6.95
C MET A 441 -12.92 -14.85 -6.24
N ALA A 442 -13.98 -14.06 -6.00
CA ALA A 442 -15.22 -14.56 -5.38
C ALA A 442 -15.91 -15.63 -6.23
N GLU A 443 -15.89 -15.49 -7.56
CA GLU A 443 -16.42 -16.47 -8.51
C GLU A 443 -15.57 -17.73 -8.56
N GLU A 444 -14.29 -17.62 -8.83
CA GLU A 444 -13.33 -18.75 -8.99
C GLU A 444 -13.21 -19.58 -7.72
N SER A 445 -13.21 -18.97 -6.54
CA SER A 445 -13.19 -19.69 -5.26
C SER A 445 -14.51 -20.43 -4.97
N GLY A 446 -15.59 -20.16 -5.71
CA GLY A 446 -16.95 -20.64 -5.43
C GLY A 446 -17.56 -20.07 -4.15
N ARG A 447 -16.91 -19.15 -3.48
CA ARG A 447 -17.40 -18.53 -2.24
C ARG A 447 -18.51 -17.52 -2.50
N GLU A 448 -18.46 -16.83 -3.63
CA GLU A 448 -19.46 -15.83 -4.06
C GLU A 448 -19.68 -14.71 -3.04
N TYR A 449 -18.64 -14.33 -2.28
CA TYR A 449 -18.63 -13.17 -1.41
C TYR A 449 -17.26 -12.51 -1.41
N TYR A 450 -17.19 -11.22 -1.06
CA TYR A 450 -15.97 -10.44 -1.07
C TYR A 450 -15.17 -10.64 0.21
N GLU A 451 -13.83 -10.77 0.04
CA GLU A 451 -12.87 -10.74 1.13
C GLU A 451 -12.61 -9.30 1.60
N ARG A 452 -12.23 -9.14 2.85
CA ARG A 452 -11.91 -7.84 3.46
C ARG A 452 -10.43 -7.51 3.47
N TRP A 453 -9.55 -8.51 3.48
CA TRP A 453 -8.11 -8.35 3.35
C TRP A 453 -7.53 -9.48 2.49
N GLU A 454 -7.18 -9.18 1.25
CA GLU A 454 -6.77 -10.16 0.24
C GLU A 454 -5.26 -10.13 -0.01
N LEU A 455 -4.60 -11.30 -0.06
CA LEU A 455 -3.25 -11.54 -0.53
C LEU A 455 -3.22 -12.80 -1.39
N LEU A 456 -2.92 -12.64 -2.69
CA LEU A 456 -2.75 -13.74 -3.65
C LEU A 456 -3.89 -14.77 -3.58
N ASN A 457 -5.13 -14.29 -3.64
CA ASN A 457 -6.39 -15.03 -3.53
C ASN A 457 -6.68 -15.63 -2.13
N ALA A 458 -5.96 -15.27 -1.07
CA ALA A 458 -6.28 -15.73 0.27
C ALA A 458 -7.51 -15.01 0.84
N TYR A 459 -8.41 -15.78 1.47
CA TYR A 459 -9.50 -15.29 2.30
C TYR A 459 -9.01 -15.21 3.75
N SER A 460 -8.19 -14.23 4.04
CA SER A 460 -7.48 -14.12 5.32
C SER A 460 -8.40 -13.92 6.52
N GLY A 461 -9.57 -13.32 6.30
CA GLY A 461 -10.49 -12.92 7.36
C GLY A 461 -9.92 -11.85 8.30
N CYS A 462 -8.81 -11.22 7.94
CA CYS A 462 -8.14 -10.22 8.75
C CYS A 462 -8.96 -8.95 8.84
N MET A 463 -8.88 -8.26 10.00
CA MET A 463 -9.60 -7.04 10.33
C MET A 463 -11.14 -7.21 10.27
N LEU A 464 -11.89 -6.16 9.98
CA LEU A 464 -13.35 -6.14 10.02
C LEU A 464 -13.96 -5.22 8.96
N GLY A 465 -15.29 -5.02 9.01
CA GLY A 465 -16.01 -4.28 7.97
C GLY A 465 -16.25 -5.11 6.70
N ASN A 466 -16.86 -4.48 5.70
CA ASN A 466 -17.07 -5.03 4.35
C ASN A 466 -16.50 -4.04 3.30
N PRO A 467 -15.18 -3.75 3.34
CA PRO A 467 -14.57 -2.64 2.60
C PRO A 467 -14.68 -2.77 1.08
N ALA A 468 -14.71 -3.98 0.54
CA ALA A 468 -14.92 -4.19 -0.89
C ALA A 468 -16.27 -3.64 -1.37
N ILE A 469 -17.30 -3.66 -0.52
CA ILE A 469 -18.61 -3.05 -0.81
C ILE A 469 -18.47 -1.53 -0.90
N SER A 470 -17.70 -0.93 0.00
CA SER A 470 -17.42 0.51 -0.03
C SER A 470 -16.73 0.91 -1.33
N VAL A 471 -15.64 0.21 -1.71
CA VAL A 471 -14.91 0.49 -2.95
C VAL A 471 -15.80 0.29 -4.18
N LEU A 472 -16.64 -0.74 -4.19
CA LEU A 472 -17.60 -1.00 -5.29
C LEU A 472 -18.63 0.13 -5.40
N ALA A 473 -19.22 0.57 -4.28
CA ALA A 473 -20.21 1.64 -4.25
C ALA A 473 -19.59 2.98 -4.69
N ASP A 474 -18.40 3.28 -4.20
CA ASP A 474 -17.66 4.50 -4.56
C ASP A 474 -17.32 4.55 -6.06
N ALA A 475 -16.74 3.48 -6.59
CA ALA A 475 -16.41 3.38 -8.00
C ALA A 475 -17.66 3.45 -8.90
N TYR A 476 -18.75 2.80 -8.49
CA TYR A 476 -20.00 2.83 -9.24
C TYR A 476 -20.64 4.22 -9.25
N ALA A 477 -20.71 4.89 -8.10
CA ALA A 477 -21.23 6.26 -7.99
C ALA A 477 -20.43 7.26 -8.84
N LYS A 478 -19.13 7.02 -9.02
CA LYS A 478 -18.20 7.81 -9.83
C LYS A 478 -18.18 7.43 -11.31
N GLY A 479 -18.93 6.40 -11.72
CA GLY A 479 -19.01 5.95 -13.10
C GLY A 479 -17.77 5.20 -13.62
N ILE A 480 -16.91 4.72 -12.73
CA ILE A 480 -15.66 4.01 -13.07
C ILE A 480 -15.91 2.51 -13.32
N CYS A 481 -16.90 1.94 -12.67
CA CYS A 481 -17.12 0.49 -12.59
C CYS A 481 -17.62 -0.10 -13.93
N SER A 482 -16.85 -1.00 -14.53
CA SER A 482 -17.20 -1.74 -15.75
C SER A 482 -17.36 -3.25 -15.47
N LEU A 483 -18.00 -3.60 -14.35
CA LEU A 483 -18.35 -4.95 -13.93
C LEU A 483 -19.72 -5.38 -14.45
N ASP A 484 -19.96 -6.69 -14.45
CA ASP A 484 -21.33 -7.23 -14.39
C ASP A 484 -21.93 -6.86 -13.01
N MET A 485 -22.67 -5.76 -12.98
CA MET A 485 -23.20 -5.20 -11.73
C MET A 485 -24.24 -6.09 -11.06
N GLU A 486 -24.98 -6.92 -11.80
CA GLU A 486 -25.91 -7.89 -11.20
C GLU A 486 -25.13 -8.98 -10.44
N LYS A 487 -24.02 -9.45 -10.99
CA LYS A 487 -23.12 -10.41 -10.33
C LYS A 487 -22.45 -9.75 -9.12
N ALA A 488 -21.85 -8.58 -9.30
CA ALA A 488 -21.14 -7.85 -8.25
C ALA A 488 -22.08 -7.52 -7.07
N TYR A 489 -23.29 -7.06 -7.37
CA TYR A 489 -24.32 -6.80 -6.37
C TYR A 489 -24.72 -8.06 -5.59
N ARG A 490 -24.94 -9.20 -6.29
CA ARG A 490 -25.28 -10.48 -5.63
C ARG A 490 -24.19 -10.92 -4.66
N TYR A 491 -22.89 -10.75 -5.02
CA TYR A 491 -21.78 -11.08 -4.13
C TYR A 491 -21.66 -10.10 -2.96
N ALA A 492 -21.91 -8.82 -3.18
CA ALA A 492 -21.99 -7.81 -2.14
C ALA A 492 -23.14 -8.05 -1.15
N ASP A 493 -24.33 -8.41 -1.66
CA ASP A 493 -25.51 -8.79 -0.87
C ASP A 493 -25.21 -10.01 0.02
N LYS A 494 -24.58 -11.05 -0.55
CA LYS A 494 -24.15 -12.22 0.21
C LYS A 494 -23.12 -11.85 1.28
N THR A 495 -22.16 -11.00 0.96
CA THR A 495 -21.15 -10.51 1.90
C THR A 495 -21.81 -9.81 3.09
N SER A 496 -22.70 -8.85 2.84
CA SER A 496 -23.40 -8.12 3.89
C SER A 496 -24.27 -9.04 4.75
N LYS A 497 -24.97 -10.00 4.16
CA LYS A 497 -25.78 -10.98 4.90
C LYS A 497 -24.96 -11.94 5.76
N MET A 498 -23.71 -12.21 5.38
CA MET A 498 -22.80 -13.05 6.18
C MET A 498 -22.15 -12.28 7.33
N PHE A 499 -21.79 -11.02 7.11
CA PHE A 499 -20.91 -10.26 8.02
C PHE A 499 -21.53 -8.94 8.50
N GLY A 500 -22.76 -8.63 8.17
CA GLY A 500 -23.42 -7.38 8.54
C GLY A 500 -24.28 -7.47 9.82
N ASN A 501 -25.04 -6.41 10.09
CA ASN A 501 -25.90 -6.26 11.28
C ASN A 501 -27.31 -6.83 11.09
N VAL A 502 -27.46 -8.01 10.49
CA VAL A 502 -28.71 -8.45 9.89
C VAL A 502 -29.81 -8.89 10.88
N GLU A 503 -29.48 -9.68 11.90
CA GLU A 503 -30.51 -10.28 12.77
C GLU A 503 -30.85 -9.42 13.98
N LEU A 504 -29.85 -8.99 14.74
CA LEU A 504 -30.03 -8.23 15.96
C LEU A 504 -30.15 -6.72 15.73
N GLY A 505 -29.85 -6.25 14.51
CA GLY A 505 -29.69 -4.83 14.21
C GLY A 505 -28.42 -4.23 14.80
N TYR A 506 -27.46 -5.07 15.21
CA TYR A 506 -26.10 -4.76 15.61
C TYR A 506 -25.28 -6.06 15.61
N THR A 507 -23.94 -5.93 15.61
CA THR A 507 -23.05 -7.06 15.79
C THR A 507 -22.66 -7.18 17.27
N PRO A 508 -22.88 -8.33 17.94
CA PRO A 508 -22.50 -8.50 19.33
C PRO A 508 -20.96 -8.60 19.51
N ASN A 509 -20.50 -8.48 20.78
CA ASN A 509 -19.09 -8.74 21.10
C ASN A 509 -18.59 -10.09 20.57
N PRO A 510 -17.27 -10.18 20.25
CA PRO A 510 -16.24 -9.17 20.44
C PRO A 510 -16.28 -8.07 19.35
N GLN A 511 -15.76 -6.88 19.70
CA GLN A 511 -15.64 -5.71 18.81
C GLN A 511 -16.97 -5.15 18.31
N SER A 512 -17.98 -5.18 19.18
CA SER A 512 -19.38 -4.81 18.86
C SER A 512 -19.48 -3.40 18.29
N ILE A 513 -18.75 -2.41 18.84
CA ILE A 513 -18.81 -1.02 18.38
C ILE A 513 -18.20 -0.91 16.97
N SER A 514 -16.94 -1.29 16.79
CA SER A 514 -16.28 -1.20 15.48
C SER A 514 -17.07 -1.91 14.39
N LYS A 515 -17.48 -3.18 14.63
CA LYS A 515 -18.23 -3.97 13.66
C LYS A 515 -19.57 -3.33 13.31
N THR A 516 -20.34 -2.92 14.32
CA THR A 516 -21.68 -2.36 14.08
C THR A 516 -21.63 -1.06 13.29
N LEU A 517 -20.69 -0.15 13.63
CA LEU A 517 -20.56 1.13 12.94
C LEU A 517 -20.09 0.93 11.49
N GLU A 518 -19.10 0.11 11.28
CA GLU A 518 -18.55 -0.14 9.95
C GLU A 518 -19.52 -0.92 9.04
N TYR A 519 -20.24 -1.90 9.60
CA TYR A 519 -21.29 -2.56 8.83
C TYR A 519 -22.44 -1.61 8.52
N ALA A 520 -22.88 -0.76 9.45
CA ALA A 520 -23.92 0.24 9.18
C ALA A 520 -23.55 1.15 8.00
N TYR A 521 -22.28 1.56 7.92
CA TYR A 521 -21.77 2.32 6.77
C TYR A 521 -21.80 1.50 5.46
N THR A 522 -21.34 0.26 5.47
CA THR A 522 -21.35 -0.55 4.23
C THR A 522 -22.75 -0.99 3.83
N GLU A 523 -23.69 -1.10 4.76
CA GLU A 523 -25.12 -1.29 4.48
C GLU A 523 -25.75 -0.05 3.85
N TRP A 524 -25.32 1.16 4.22
CA TRP A 524 -25.66 2.37 3.47
C TRP A 524 -25.11 2.29 2.03
N CYS A 525 -23.86 1.86 1.84
CA CYS A 525 -23.32 1.63 0.50
C CYS A 525 -24.19 0.66 -0.31
N MET A 526 -24.63 -0.45 0.29
CA MET A 526 -25.56 -1.40 -0.32
C MET A 526 -26.90 -0.77 -0.69
N SER A 527 -27.43 0.11 0.18
CA SER A 527 -28.66 0.85 -0.12
C SER A 527 -28.50 1.75 -1.35
N GLN A 528 -27.37 2.45 -1.48
CA GLN A 528 -27.11 3.31 -2.65
C GLN A 528 -26.95 2.47 -3.94
N LEU A 529 -26.21 1.36 -3.87
CA LEU A 529 -26.07 0.43 -4.99
C LEU A 529 -27.43 -0.14 -5.42
N ALA A 530 -28.23 -0.65 -4.49
CA ALA A 530 -29.55 -1.20 -4.74
C ALA A 530 -30.46 -0.16 -5.40
N LYS A 531 -30.48 1.07 -4.87
CA LYS A 531 -31.24 2.19 -5.43
C LYS A 531 -30.84 2.49 -6.87
N SER A 532 -29.54 2.54 -7.15
CA SER A 532 -28.98 2.83 -8.47
C SER A 532 -29.28 1.72 -9.48
N LEU A 533 -29.40 0.47 -9.02
CA LEU A 533 -29.77 -0.70 -9.82
C LEU A 533 -31.31 -0.93 -9.91
N GLY A 534 -32.12 -0.04 -9.34
CA GLY A 534 -33.57 -0.14 -9.36
C GLY A 534 -34.17 -1.15 -8.41
N LYS A 535 -33.39 -1.73 -7.48
CA LYS A 535 -33.79 -2.73 -6.47
C LYS A 535 -34.40 -2.05 -5.25
N GLN A 536 -35.62 -1.55 -5.35
CA GLN A 536 -36.24 -0.66 -4.34
C GLN A 536 -36.45 -1.35 -2.98
N GLU A 537 -36.80 -2.63 -2.95
CA GLU A 537 -37.03 -3.39 -1.71
C GLU A 537 -35.71 -3.57 -0.95
N ASP A 538 -34.63 -3.94 -1.66
CA ASP A 538 -33.29 -4.06 -1.09
C ASP A 538 -32.78 -2.70 -0.62
N ALA A 539 -33.00 -1.64 -1.39
CA ALA A 539 -32.63 -0.29 -1.02
C ALA A 539 -33.24 0.15 0.32
N ALA A 540 -34.53 -0.14 0.52
CA ALA A 540 -35.24 0.13 1.77
C ALA A 540 -34.75 -0.75 2.93
N TYR A 541 -34.46 -2.03 2.66
CA TYR A 541 -33.95 -2.98 3.63
C TYR A 541 -32.58 -2.51 4.16
N TYR A 542 -31.63 -2.22 3.25
CA TYR A 542 -30.29 -1.78 3.62
C TYR A 542 -30.28 -0.38 4.23
N ALA A 543 -31.17 0.53 3.80
CA ALA A 543 -31.30 1.85 4.45
C ALA A 543 -31.72 1.73 5.92
N LYS A 544 -32.55 0.73 6.27
CA LYS A 544 -32.91 0.43 7.65
C LYS A 544 -31.70 -0.09 8.44
N LEU A 545 -30.93 -1.03 7.87
CA LEU A 545 -29.75 -1.59 8.51
C LEU A 545 -28.64 -0.55 8.70
N ALA A 546 -28.50 0.42 7.80
CA ALA A 546 -27.59 1.56 7.93
C ALA A 546 -27.82 2.40 9.20
N GLN A 547 -29.00 2.28 9.84
CA GLN A 547 -29.32 2.94 11.11
C GLN A 547 -28.92 2.08 12.34
N SER A 548 -28.31 0.93 12.16
CA SER A 548 -27.98 -0.03 13.24
C SER A 548 -27.06 0.56 14.31
N TYR A 549 -26.21 1.55 13.96
CA TYR A 549 -25.35 2.25 14.91
C TYR A 549 -26.12 2.82 16.10
N ARG A 550 -27.39 3.25 15.93
CA ARG A 550 -28.24 3.80 16.97
C ARG A 550 -28.50 2.79 18.10
N ASN A 551 -28.45 1.49 17.80
CA ASN A 551 -28.71 0.43 18.77
C ASN A 551 -27.59 0.25 19.80
N LEU A 552 -26.41 0.81 19.55
CA LEU A 552 -25.29 0.76 20.50
C LEU A 552 -25.13 2.03 21.33
N TYR A 553 -25.88 3.09 21.04
CA TYR A 553 -25.73 4.34 21.77
C TYR A 553 -26.43 4.29 23.12
N ASP A 554 -25.68 4.56 24.19
CA ASP A 554 -26.19 4.69 25.55
C ASP A 554 -26.33 6.17 25.92
N ALA A 555 -27.56 6.66 25.99
CA ALA A 555 -27.85 8.05 26.28
C ALA A 555 -27.45 8.47 27.71
N GLU A 556 -27.35 7.54 28.68
CA GLU A 556 -26.90 7.85 30.03
C GLU A 556 -25.38 8.09 30.09
N LYS A 557 -24.63 7.35 29.29
CA LYS A 557 -23.17 7.46 29.18
C LYS A 557 -22.74 8.46 28.11
N HIS A 558 -23.67 8.87 27.25
CA HIS A 558 -23.37 9.67 26.04
C HIS A 558 -22.28 9.04 25.17
N SER A 559 -22.37 7.73 24.90
CA SER A 559 -21.31 6.93 24.32
C SER A 559 -21.89 5.72 23.62
N PHE A 560 -21.23 5.25 22.57
CA PHE A 560 -21.45 3.92 22.08
C PHE A 560 -20.93 2.90 23.10
N ARG A 561 -21.69 1.84 23.30
CA ARG A 561 -21.30 0.76 24.21
C ARG A 561 -21.45 -0.59 23.51
N PRO A 562 -20.49 -1.51 23.73
CA PRO A 562 -20.60 -2.83 23.16
C PRO A 562 -21.76 -3.60 23.78
N ARG A 563 -22.45 -4.39 22.96
CA ARG A 563 -23.55 -5.26 23.37
C ARG A 563 -23.22 -6.72 23.20
N GLU A 564 -23.71 -7.51 24.14
CA GLU A 564 -23.73 -8.96 24.09
C GLU A 564 -24.87 -9.47 23.22
N ALA A 565 -24.80 -10.75 22.76
CA ALA A 565 -25.85 -11.36 21.97
C ALA A 565 -27.23 -11.42 22.69
N ASN A 566 -27.26 -11.33 24.01
CA ASN A 566 -28.48 -11.25 24.81
C ASN A 566 -29.09 -9.82 24.93
N GLY A 567 -28.50 -8.85 24.21
CA GLY A 567 -28.97 -7.47 24.19
C GLY A 567 -28.49 -6.58 25.33
N ARG A 568 -27.69 -7.10 26.25
CA ARG A 568 -27.16 -6.29 27.37
C ARG A 568 -25.93 -5.53 26.94
N PHE A 569 -25.81 -4.29 27.41
CA PHE A 569 -24.54 -3.57 27.33
C PHE A 569 -23.51 -4.21 28.23
N GLU A 570 -22.26 -4.29 27.73
CA GLU A 570 -21.12 -4.66 28.55
C GLU A 570 -20.92 -3.66 29.71
N ALA A 571 -20.31 -4.11 30.81
CA ALA A 571 -20.06 -3.23 31.98
C ALA A 571 -19.22 -2.02 31.57
N TRP A 572 -19.62 -0.83 32.07
CA TRP A 572 -18.88 0.38 31.78
C TRP A 572 -17.52 0.37 32.48
N PRO A 573 -16.42 0.55 31.76
CA PRO A 573 -15.08 0.50 32.35
C PRO A 573 -14.78 1.78 33.14
N GLU A 574 -13.79 1.72 34.04
CA GLU A 574 -13.37 2.87 34.85
C GLU A 574 -12.79 3.98 33.97
N GLU A 575 -12.03 3.64 32.92
CA GLU A 575 -11.44 4.57 31.95
C GLU A 575 -12.48 5.22 31.01
N GLY A 576 -13.73 4.74 31.05
CA GLY A 576 -14.82 5.25 30.23
C GLY A 576 -14.54 5.05 28.73
N LYS A 577 -14.77 6.11 27.95
CA LYS A 577 -14.55 6.14 26.49
C LYS A 577 -13.09 5.88 26.08
N LEU A 578 -12.13 6.04 26.99
CA LEU A 578 -10.70 5.90 26.69
C LEU A 578 -10.19 4.48 26.85
N LYS A 579 -11.04 3.54 27.27
CA LYS A 579 -10.67 2.13 27.40
C LYS A 579 -10.39 1.52 26.05
N GLU A 580 -9.13 1.26 25.73
CA GLU A 580 -8.70 0.56 24.54
C GLU A 580 -9.29 -0.84 24.47
N TRP A 581 -9.67 -1.29 23.28
CA TRP A 581 -10.30 -2.59 23.01
C TRP A 581 -11.70 -2.80 23.63
N TYR A 582 -12.30 -1.80 24.25
CA TYR A 582 -13.66 -1.90 24.78
C TYR A 582 -14.69 -1.86 23.64
N GLY A 583 -14.99 -3.02 23.08
CA GLY A 583 -15.88 -3.16 21.92
C GLY A 583 -15.33 -2.60 20.61
N CYS A 584 -14.08 -2.18 20.59
CA CYS A 584 -13.40 -1.59 19.44
C CYS A 584 -12.26 -2.47 18.96
N MET A 585 -11.81 -2.29 17.73
CA MET A 585 -10.64 -2.91 17.14
C MET A 585 -9.52 -1.88 17.05
N GLU A 586 -8.40 -2.13 17.76
CA GLU A 586 -7.19 -1.30 17.73
C GLU A 586 -7.43 0.18 18.06
N CYS A 587 -8.43 0.47 18.85
CA CYS A 587 -8.79 1.82 19.27
C CYS A 587 -9.69 1.77 20.51
N ASN A 588 -10.12 2.95 20.96
CA ASN A 588 -11.14 3.12 21.99
C ASN A 588 -12.44 3.72 21.41
N GLU A 589 -13.47 3.86 22.23
CA GLU A 589 -14.76 4.39 21.79
C GLU A 589 -14.68 5.87 21.39
N LEU A 590 -13.86 6.68 22.07
CA LEU A 590 -13.66 8.07 21.70
C LEU A 590 -13.14 8.23 20.27
N GLN A 591 -12.40 7.27 19.77
CA GLN A 591 -11.86 7.20 18.41
C GLN A 591 -12.87 6.62 17.42
N GLN A 592 -13.38 5.42 17.69
CA GLN A 592 -14.30 4.70 16.80
C GLN A 592 -15.68 5.36 16.71
N GLY A 593 -16.16 6.00 17.77
CA GLY A 593 -17.52 6.51 17.87
C GLY A 593 -17.88 7.61 16.85
N TRP A 594 -16.89 8.18 16.17
CA TRP A 594 -17.10 9.14 15.08
C TRP A 594 -17.38 8.48 13.73
N PHE A 595 -17.23 7.15 13.61
CA PHE A 595 -17.35 6.47 12.34
C PHE A 595 -18.83 6.18 11.97
N VAL A 596 -19.56 7.26 11.69
CA VAL A 596 -20.92 7.23 11.08
C VAL A 596 -20.92 8.21 9.88
N PRO A 597 -20.03 8.02 8.90
CA PRO A 597 -19.82 8.99 7.82
C PRO A 597 -21.04 9.15 6.91
N HIS A 598 -21.88 8.14 6.83
CA HIS A 598 -23.08 8.08 5.98
C HIS A 598 -24.32 8.80 6.57
N ASP A 599 -24.30 9.11 7.87
CA ASP A 599 -25.41 9.77 8.57
C ASP A 599 -24.89 10.71 9.68
N ILE A 600 -24.02 11.66 9.30
CA ILE A 600 -23.47 12.65 10.25
C ILE A 600 -24.57 13.43 10.95
N PRO A 601 -25.65 13.91 10.30
CA PRO A 601 -26.75 14.57 10.98
C PRO A 601 -27.45 13.69 12.04
N GLY A 602 -27.67 12.42 11.72
CA GLY A 602 -28.27 11.46 12.67
C GLY A 602 -27.35 11.13 13.84
N MET A 603 -26.04 11.06 13.63
CA MET A 603 -25.03 10.94 14.69
C MET A 603 -25.03 12.18 15.60
N VAL A 604 -25.06 13.38 15.03
CA VAL A 604 -25.07 14.64 15.75
C VAL A 604 -26.33 14.74 16.62
N GLU A 605 -27.51 14.40 16.08
CA GLU A 605 -28.75 14.34 16.84
C GLU A 605 -28.64 13.38 18.04
N LEU A 606 -28.14 12.17 17.78
CA LEU A 606 -27.97 11.10 18.78
C LEU A 606 -27.03 11.52 19.92
N MET A 607 -25.95 12.24 19.60
CA MET A 607 -24.95 12.72 20.55
C MET A 607 -25.37 13.99 21.30
N GLY A 608 -26.54 14.55 21.05
CA GLY A 608 -27.09 15.70 21.77
C GLY A 608 -26.93 17.06 21.10
N GLY A 609 -26.70 17.08 19.78
CA GLY A 609 -26.72 18.25 18.93
C GLY A 609 -25.33 18.83 18.59
N THR A 610 -25.34 19.75 17.63
CA THR A 610 -24.15 20.30 17.00
C THR A 610 -23.16 20.93 17.99
N GLU A 611 -23.65 21.74 18.93
CA GLU A 611 -22.78 22.43 19.91
C GLU A 611 -22.01 21.45 20.80
N ARG A 612 -22.67 20.38 21.21
CA ARG A 612 -22.04 19.34 22.02
C ARG A 612 -20.99 18.55 21.23
N VAL A 613 -21.34 18.13 20.03
CA VAL A 613 -20.42 17.39 19.16
C VAL A 613 -19.17 18.21 18.85
N ILE A 614 -19.33 19.53 18.60
CA ILE A 614 -18.18 20.44 18.43
C ILE A 614 -17.32 20.49 19.70
N ALA A 615 -17.94 20.60 20.88
CA ALA A 615 -17.20 20.66 22.15
C ALA A 615 -16.44 19.34 22.44
N ASP A 616 -17.04 18.20 22.12
CA ASP A 616 -16.39 16.89 22.27
C ASP A 616 -15.21 16.73 21.28
N LEU A 617 -15.37 17.14 20.02
CA LEU A 617 -14.29 17.16 19.03
C LEU A 617 -13.16 18.12 19.44
N ASP A 618 -13.49 19.33 19.87
CA ASP A 618 -12.50 20.30 20.35
C ASP A 618 -11.70 19.72 21.52
N THR A 619 -12.38 19.07 22.47
CA THR A 619 -11.74 18.41 23.62
C THR A 619 -10.81 17.29 23.17
N MET A 620 -11.21 16.48 22.17
CA MET A 620 -10.39 15.42 21.60
C MET A 620 -9.11 15.99 21.01
N PHE A 621 -9.21 16.99 20.13
CA PHE A 621 -8.05 17.60 19.47
C PHE A 621 -7.15 18.36 20.43
N ASP A 622 -7.71 19.10 21.39
CA ASP A 622 -6.94 19.90 22.37
C ASP A 622 -6.12 19.00 23.32
N LYS A 623 -6.54 17.76 23.54
CA LYS A 623 -5.82 16.77 24.35
C LYS A 623 -4.88 15.88 23.54
N THR A 624 -4.93 15.94 22.23
CA THR A 624 -4.08 15.14 21.35
C THR A 624 -2.63 15.60 21.46
N PRO A 625 -1.66 14.70 21.69
CA PRO A 625 -0.24 15.03 21.62
C PRO A 625 0.15 15.60 20.26
N THR A 626 1.01 16.61 20.24
CA THR A 626 1.38 17.32 19.01
C THR A 626 2.31 16.53 18.07
N ASP A 627 2.86 15.41 18.53
CA ASP A 627 3.65 14.48 17.73
C ASP A 627 2.79 13.48 16.97
N PHE A 628 1.50 13.36 17.32
CA PHE A 628 0.52 12.44 16.73
C PHE A 628 0.88 10.96 16.82
N LEU A 629 1.83 10.58 17.66
CA LEU A 629 2.11 9.18 17.96
C LEU A 629 0.91 8.52 18.63
N TRP A 630 0.95 7.21 18.84
CA TRP A 630 -0.15 6.45 19.42
C TRP A 630 -0.65 7.07 20.73
N ASN A 631 -1.93 7.37 20.79
CA ASN A 631 -2.55 8.04 21.92
C ASN A 631 -4.05 7.72 22.05
N ALA A 632 -4.65 8.07 23.19
CA ALA A 632 -6.05 7.77 23.49
C ALA A 632 -7.06 8.81 22.92
N TYR A 633 -6.61 9.87 22.28
CA TYR A 633 -7.44 10.92 21.72
C TYR A 633 -7.48 10.84 20.18
N TYR A 634 -7.16 11.90 19.45
CA TYR A 634 -7.04 11.79 18.00
C TYR A 634 -5.76 11.02 17.64
N ASN A 635 -5.90 9.75 17.35
CA ASN A 635 -4.78 8.87 17.08
C ASN A 635 -4.53 8.72 15.57
N HIS A 636 -3.79 9.69 15.00
CA HIS A 636 -3.49 9.66 13.55
C HIS A 636 -2.72 8.42 13.11
N ALA A 637 -2.08 7.73 14.05
CA ALA A 637 -1.34 6.50 13.80
C ALA A 637 -2.22 5.29 13.41
N ASN A 638 -3.56 5.43 13.45
CA ASN A 638 -4.50 4.35 13.08
C ASN A 638 -5.74 4.89 12.36
N GLU A 639 -6.33 4.10 11.49
CA GLU A 639 -7.33 4.46 10.49
C GLU A 639 -8.70 4.92 11.02
N PRO A 640 -9.22 4.44 12.15
CA PRO A 640 -10.58 4.79 12.61
C PRO A 640 -10.88 6.28 12.70
N VAL A 641 -9.85 7.12 12.88
CA VAL A 641 -10.02 8.59 13.06
C VAL A 641 -9.69 9.43 11.82
N HIS A 642 -9.24 8.84 10.72
CA HIS A 642 -8.72 9.59 9.56
C HIS A 642 -9.70 10.60 8.97
N HIS A 643 -11.02 10.36 9.06
CA HIS A 643 -12.07 11.28 8.59
C HIS A 643 -12.41 12.39 9.60
N VAL A 644 -12.03 12.23 10.88
CA VAL A 644 -12.50 13.11 11.99
C VAL A 644 -12.15 14.58 11.82
N PRO A 645 -10.94 14.98 11.33
CA PRO A 645 -10.62 16.40 11.12
C PRO A 645 -11.56 17.13 10.17
N PHE A 646 -12.20 16.37 9.26
CA PHE A 646 -13.07 16.92 8.21
C PHE A 646 -14.55 16.98 8.62
N LEU A 647 -14.93 16.43 9.78
CA LEU A 647 -16.29 16.49 10.30
C LEU A 647 -16.73 17.93 10.60
N TYR A 648 -15.81 18.83 10.91
CA TYR A 648 -16.14 20.22 11.16
C TYR A 648 -16.79 20.94 9.97
N ASN A 649 -16.52 20.50 8.73
CA ASN A 649 -17.21 21.00 7.54
C ASN A 649 -18.74 20.73 7.62
N HIS A 650 -19.12 19.57 8.13
CA HIS A 650 -20.53 19.17 8.31
C HIS A 650 -21.20 19.85 9.52
N LEU A 651 -20.40 20.46 10.39
CA LEU A 651 -20.86 21.11 11.61
C LEU A 651 -20.87 22.65 11.50
N GLY A 652 -20.70 23.20 10.27
CA GLY A 652 -20.67 24.63 10.02
C GLY A 652 -19.45 25.36 10.58
N GLN A 653 -18.33 24.63 10.79
CA GLN A 653 -17.07 25.21 11.26
C GLN A 653 -15.87 24.83 10.38
N PRO A 654 -15.90 25.08 9.05
CA PRO A 654 -14.87 24.63 8.12
C PRO A 654 -13.47 25.18 8.44
N TRP A 655 -13.36 26.31 9.12
CA TRP A 655 -12.05 26.83 9.57
C TRP A 655 -11.32 25.88 10.55
N LYS A 656 -12.05 25.04 11.30
CA LYS A 656 -11.43 24.03 12.17
C LYS A 656 -10.91 22.84 11.36
N THR A 657 -11.62 22.41 10.32
CA THR A 657 -11.07 21.48 9.32
C THR A 657 -9.77 22.00 8.74
N GLN A 658 -9.73 23.26 8.30
CA GLN A 658 -8.54 23.90 7.74
C GLN A 658 -7.38 23.93 8.74
N LYS A 659 -7.66 24.29 10.00
CA LYS A 659 -6.67 24.28 11.08
C LYS A 659 -6.08 22.90 11.30
N TRP A 660 -6.93 21.91 11.55
CA TRP A 660 -6.45 20.59 11.97
C TRP A 660 -5.84 19.78 10.84
N SER A 661 -6.42 19.79 9.63
CA SER A 661 -5.85 19.10 8.49
C SER A 661 -4.42 19.59 8.17
N ARG A 662 -4.24 20.93 8.16
CA ARG A 662 -2.92 21.54 7.93
C ARG A 662 -1.94 21.19 9.06
N PHE A 663 -2.37 21.29 10.32
CA PHE A 663 -1.54 20.97 11.47
C PHE A 663 -1.10 19.51 11.49
N ILE A 664 -1.98 18.57 11.11
CA ILE A 664 -1.63 17.16 10.99
C ILE A 664 -0.61 16.95 9.86
N CYS A 665 -0.83 17.55 8.68
CA CYS A 665 0.16 17.49 7.59
C CYS A 665 1.55 17.96 8.03
N ASP A 666 1.62 19.04 8.81
CA ASP A 666 2.88 19.63 9.28
C ASP A 666 3.57 18.83 10.39
N LYS A 667 2.84 18.05 11.19
CA LYS A 667 3.36 17.42 12.41
C LYS A 667 3.49 15.90 12.32
N ALA A 668 2.55 15.24 11.66
CA ALA A 668 2.51 13.77 11.59
C ALA A 668 3.40 13.18 10.49
N TYR A 669 3.83 13.99 9.51
CA TYR A 669 4.63 13.56 8.37
C TYR A 669 5.96 14.30 8.32
N LYS A 670 7.06 13.57 8.14
CA LYS A 670 8.42 14.13 8.21
C LYS A 670 9.35 13.44 7.20
N ASN A 671 10.32 14.19 6.68
CA ASN A 671 11.35 13.63 5.80
C ASN A 671 12.45 12.95 6.62
N LYS A 672 12.15 11.83 7.22
CA LYS A 672 13.08 10.97 7.97
C LYS A 672 12.55 9.55 8.13
N VAL A 673 13.37 8.65 8.62
CA VAL A 673 13.03 7.22 8.77
C VAL A 673 11.76 7.01 9.60
N GLU A 674 11.62 7.73 10.72
CA GLU A 674 10.41 7.74 11.56
C GLU A 674 9.40 8.78 11.06
N GLY A 675 9.30 8.95 9.75
CA GLY A 675 8.50 10.02 9.13
C GLY A 675 7.01 9.77 9.04
N LEU A 676 6.55 8.58 9.39
CA LEU A 676 5.14 8.22 9.54
C LEU A 676 4.86 7.85 10.98
N VAL A 677 3.69 8.25 11.51
CA VAL A 677 3.37 8.07 12.94
C VAL A 677 2.72 6.73 13.27
N GLY A 678 2.38 5.92 12.27
CA GLY A 678 1.79 4.59 12.38
C GLY A 678 2.20 3.74 11.18
N ASN A 679 1.60 2.55 11.04
CA ASN A 679 1.79 1.72 9.86
C ASN A 679 1.39 2.48 8.60
N GLU A 680 2.09 2.25 7.52
CA GLU A 680 1.77 2.87 6.22
C GLU A 680 0.49 2.27 5.60
N ASP A 681 0.23 0.99 5.90
CA ASP A 681 -0.94 0.20 5.53
C ASP A 681 -1.31 0.32 4.05
N VAL A 682 -0.35 -0.10 3.25
CA VAL A 682 -0.51 -0.35 1.80
C VAL A 682 -0.99 0.89 1.03
N GLY A 683 -0.48 2.05 1.42
CA GLY A 683 -0.80 3.34 0.77
C GLY A 683 -1.82 4.19 1.52
N GLN A 684 -2.47 3.69 2.57
CA GLN A 684 -3.55 4.42 3.23
C GLN A 684 -3.06 5.65 4.00
N MET A 685 -2.03 5.52 4.83
CA MET A 685 -1.46 6.64 5.61
C MET A 685 -0.94 7.74 4.67
N SER A 686 -0.24 7.33 3.61
CA SER A 686 0.30 8.25 2.60
C SER A 686 -0.80 8.89 1.74
N ALA A 687 -1.85 8.16 1.38
CA ALA A 687 -2.97 8.71 0.62
C ALA A 687 -3.74 9.78 1.40
N TRP A 688 -3.86 9.61 2.74
CA TRP A 688 -4.43 10.64 3.59
C TRP A 688 -3.64 11.95 3.44
N TYR A 689 -2.29 11.87 3.53
CA TYR A 689 -1.45 13.05 3.36
C TYR A 689 -1.58 13.67 1.97
N VAL A 690 -1.52 12.87 0.91
CA VAL A 690 -1.64 13.37 -0.46
C VAL A 690 -2.93 14.15 -0.66
N LEU A 691 -4.07 13.59 -0.25
CA LEU A 691 -5.37 14.25 -0.36
C LEU A 691 -5.44 15.50 0.50
N ALA A 692 -5.08 15.43 1.78
CA ALA A 692 -5.11 16.56 2.69
C ALA A 692 -4.16 17.69 2.27
N ALA A 693 -2.96 17.35 1.75
CA ALA A 693 -1.99 18.32 1.23
C ALA A 693 -2.49 19.02 -0.05
N CYS A 694 -3.29 18.34 -0.86
CA CYS A 694 -4.02 18.94 -1.98
C CYS A 694 -5.21 19.81 -1.50
N GLY A 695 -5.62 19.72 -0.25
CA GLY A 695 -6.77 20.44 0.31
C GLY A 695 -8.11 19.73 0.08
N LEU A 696 -8.10 18.41 -0.09
CA LEU A 696 -9.30 17.59 -0.35
C LEU A 696 -9.35 16.38 0.59
N TYR A 697 -10.55 15.89 0.92
CA TYR A 697 -10.69 14.62 1.63
C TYR A 697 -12.10 14.00 1.46
N PRO A 698 -12.23 12.68 1.17
CA PRO A 698 -13.51 11.98 1.12
C PRO A 698 -13.89 11.46 2.52
N VAL A 699 -14.87 12.07 3.17
CA VAL A 699 -15.34 11.60 4.49
C VAL A 699 -16.15 10.31 4.39
N CYS A 700 -16.93 10.15 3.31
CA CYS A 700 -17.84 9.04 3.10
C CYS A 700 -17.67 8.46 1.68
N PRO A 701 -16.70 7.57 1.43
CA PRO A 701 -16.60 6.89 0.13
C PRO A 701 -17.94 6.22 -0.26
N GLY A 702 -18.32 6.35 -1.54
CA GLY A 702 -19.70 6.02 -2.00
C GLY A 702 -20.62 7.24 -2.10
N ASP A 703 -20.30 8.32 -1.37
CA ASP A 703 -20.75 9.68 -1.67
C ASP A 703 -19.69 10.36 -2.54
N THR A 704 -20.08 11.08 -3.59
CA THR A 704 -19.15 11.72 -4.52
C THR A 704 -18.51 13.00 -3.97
N ARG A 705 -18.77 13.33 -2.72
CA ARG A 705 -18.32 14.55 -2.05
C ARG A 705 -16.87 14.44 -1.55
N TYR A 706 -16.08 15.48 -1.84
CA TYR A 706 -14.74 15.72 -1.29
C TYR A 706 -14.74 17.01 -0.49
N GLU A 707 -14.41 16.94 0.79
CA GLU A 707 -14.30 18.09 1.68
C GLU A 707 -13.13 18.98 1.25
N ILE A 708 -13.33 20.30 1.26
CA ILE A 708 -12.27 21.28 1.04
C ILE A 708 -11.62 21.58 2.41
N SER A 709 -10.29 21.55 2.42
CA SER A 709 -9.46 21.88 3.58
C SER A 709 -8.36 22.87 3.22
N SER A 710 -7.34 23.03 4.05
CA SER A 710 -6.23 23.95 3.81
C SER A 710 -5.10 23.26 3.02
N PRO A 711 -4.84 23.61 1.75
CA PRO A 711 -3.75 23.00 0.98
C PRO A 711 -2.38 23.33 1.56
N VAL A 712 -1.42 22.41 1.41
CA VAL A 712 -0.01 22.64 1.80
C VAL A 712 0.71 23.49 0.75
N PHE A 713 0.37 23.32 -0.52
CA PHE A 713 1.06 23.94 -1.65
C PHE A 713 0.30 25.15 -2.20
N GLU A 714 1.01 26.06 -2.86
CA GLU A 714 0.40 27.24 -3.52
C GLU A 714 -0.38 26.85 -4.77
N ASN A 715 0.08 25.84 -5.50
CA ASN A 715 -0.58 25.32 -6.70
C ASN A 715 -0.44 23.80 -6.73
N THR A 716 -1.55 23.12 -7.00
CA THR A 716 -1.60 21.67 -7.21
C THR A 716 -2.34 21.41 -8.52
N GLU A 717 -1.70 20.71 -9.44
CA GLU A 717 -2.27 20.29 -10.73
C GLU A 717 -2.48 18.80 -10.74
N ILE A 718 -3.72 18.35 -10.83
CA ILE A 718 -4.09 16.92 -10.83
C ILE A 718 -4.52 16.55 -12.24
N GLN A 719 -3.83 15.60 -12.85
CA GLN A 719 -4.25 15.01 -14.12
C GLN A 719 -5.47 14.11 -13.86
N VAL A 720 -6.60 14.48 -14.42
CA VAL A 720 -7.87 13.77 -14.26
C VAL A 720 -8.30 13.17 -15.60
N GLY A 721 -9.38 12.40 -15.61
CA GLY A 721 -9.82 11.64 -16.77
C GLY A 721 -9.88 12.43 -18.08
N GLU A 722 -9.73 11.72 -19.20
CA GLU A 722 -9.80 12.25 -20.59
C GLU A 722 -8.75 13.32 -20.94
N GLY A 723 -7.64 13.39 -20.18
CA GLY A 723 -6.56 14.37 -20.43
C GLY A 723 -6.87 15.77 -19.91
N ASN A 724 -7.85 15.91 -19.03
CA ASN A 724 -8.14 17.14 -18.33
C ASN A 724 -7.19 17.34 -17.14
N THR A 725 -7.08 18.60 -16.68
CA THR A 725 -6.35 18.96 -15.46
C THR A 725 -7.28 19.69 -14.50
N PHE A 726 -7.30 19.29 -13.24
CA PHE A 726 -7.95 20.04 -12.18
C PHE A 726 -6.87 20.75 -11.35
N ILE A 727 -7.00 22.05 -11.18
CA ILE A 727 -6.00 22.90 -10.54
C ILE A 727 -6.58 23.42 -9.22
N ILE A 728 -5.84 23.28 -8.13
CA ILE A 728 -6.14 23.93 -6.85
C ILE A 728 -5.07 25.01 -6.65
N ARG A 729 -5.50 26.27 -6.64
CA ARG A 729 -4.63 27.42 -6.46
C ARG A 729 -4.94 28.10 -5.14
N ALA A 730 -4.00 28.06 -4.18
CA ALA A 730 -4.11 28.69 -2.88
C ALA A 730 -3.29 29.98 -2.88
N ASN A 731 -3.92 31.09 -3.20
CA ASN A 731 -3.28 32.39 -3.26
C ASN A 731 -2.85 32.85 -1.87
N ARG A 732 -1.63 33.39 -1.75
CA ARG A 732 -1.02 33.82 -0.48
C ARG A 732 -0.87 32.70 0.54
N ASN A 733 -0.74 31.45 0.11
CA ASN A 733 -0.53 30.32 1.00
C ASN A 733 0.85 30.39 1.66
N THR A 734 0.85 30.52 2.99
CA THR A 734 2.06 30.50 3.84
C THR A 734 1.78 29.68 5.08
N PRO A 735 2.76 29.34 5.92
CA PRO A 735 2.51 28.66 7.18
C PRO A 735 1.52 29.39 8.09
N GLU A 736 1.47 30.73 8.05
CA GLU A 736 0.57 31.56 8.84
C GLU A 736 -0.82 31.69 8.20
N ASN A 737 -0.90 31.65 6.87
CA ASN A 737 -2.14 31.82 6.12
C ASN A 737 -2.85 30.49 5.90
N THR A 738 -3.36 29.90 6.97
CA THR A 738 -4.00 28.58 6.96
C THR A 738 -5.48 28.63 6.56
N TYR A 739 -6.14 29.78 6.68
CA TYR A 739 -7.60 29.86 6.58
C TYR A 739 -8.06 30.41 5.24
N ILE A 740 -9.05 29.75 4.64
CA ILE A 740 -9.70 30.20 3.41
C ILE A 740 -10.58 31.40 3.74
N GLN A 741 -10.37 32.51 3.01
CA GLN A 741 -11.14 33.75 3.14
C GLN A 741 -12.23 33.82 2.07
N SER A 742 -12.00 33.29 0.90
CA SER A 742 -12.96 33.15 -0.20
C SER A 742 -12.49 32.08 -1.19
N ALA A 743 -13.41 31.58 -1.98
CA ALA A 743 -13.10 30.63 -3.04
C ALA A 743 -13.82 30.97 -4.34
N LYS A 744 -13.23 30.54 -5.47
CA LYS A 744 -13.86 30.54 -6.79
C LYS A 744 -13.66 29.19 -7.46
N LEU A 745 -14.69 28.70 -8.12
CA LEU A 745 -14.60 27.53 -9.00
C LEU A 745 -14.83 28.02 -10.44
N ASN A 746 -13.81 27.86 -11.26
CA ASN A 746 -13.80 28.32 -12.65
C ASN A 746 -14.19 29.82 -12.81
N GLY A 747 -13.65 30.66 -11.90
CA GLY A 747 -13.90 32.10 -11.90
C GLY A 747 -15.21 32.56 -11.28
N THR A 748 -16.09 31.62 -10.87
CA THR A 748 -17.37 31.92 -10.20
C THR A 748 -17.20 31.75 -8.68
N ASP A 749 -17.72 32.67 -7.89
CA ASP A 749 -17.68 32.61 -6.43
C ASP A 749 -18.25 31.29 -5.93
N TYR A 750 -17.52 30.67 -4.99
CA TYR A 750 -17.81 29.33 -4.48
C TYR A 750 -17.91 29.34 -2.96
N THR A 751 -19.11 29.09 -2.45
CA THR A 751 -19.44 29.23 -1.02
C THR A 751 -19.49 27.89 -0.28
N ARG A 752 -19.37 26.77 -0.99
CA ARG A 752 -19.39 25.43 -0.40
C ARG A 752 -18.02 25.02 0.13
N CYS A 753 -17.98 24.31 1.24
CA CYS A 753 -16.76 23.70 1.79
C CYS A 753 -16.47 22.29 1.24
N TYR A 754 -17.03 21.91 0.10
CA TYR A 754 -16.79 20.62 -0.56
C TYR A 754 -16.92 20.75 -2.09
N LEU A 755 -16.32 19.79 -2.80
CA LEU A 755 -16.47 19.58 -4.25
C LEU A 755 -17.18 18.26 -4.53
N ASP A 756 -17.92 18.20 -5.63
CA ASP A 756 -18.36 16.90 -6.19
C ASP A 756 -17.24 16.31 -7.05
N TYR A 757 -17.07 14.98 -7.00
CA TYR A 757 -16.11 14.26 -7.82
C TYR A 757 -16.20 14.62 -9.31
N ARG A 758 -17.41 14.81 -9.83
CA ARG A 758 -17.63 15.15 -11.24
C ARG A 758 -17.07 16.53 -11.59
N ASP A 759 -17.07 17.47 -10.65
CA ASP A 759 -16.48 18.80 -10.89
C ASP A 759 -14.95 18.70 -10.94
N ILE A 760 -14.34 17.83 -10.12
CA ILE A 760 -12.91 17.53 -10.20
C ILE A 760 -12.58 16.89 -11.55
N MET A 761 -13.31 15.88 -11.98
CA MET A 761 -13.00 15.10 -13.19
C MET A 761 -13.25 15.86 -14.49
N LYS A 762 -14.08 16.92 -14.49
CA LYS A 762 -14.24 17.83 -15.63
C LYS A 762 -12.99 18.68 -15.89
N GLY A 763 -12.11 18.77 -14.90
CA GLY A 763 -11.02 19.74 -14.91
C GLY A 763 -11.50 21.16 -14.60
N GLY A 764 -10.55 22.08 -14.52
CA GLY A 764 -10.82 23.47 -14.17
C GLY A 764 -9.98 23.98 -13.02
N VAL A 765 -10.37 25.08 -12.40
CA VAL A 765 -9.58 25.73 -11.36
C VAL A 765 -10.43 26.04 -10.12
N LEU A 766 -10.01 25.52 -8.97
CA LEU A 766 -10.44 25.97 -7.66
C LEU A 766 -9.42 27.01 -7.14
N GLU A 767 -9.82 28.27 -7.04
CA GLU A 767 -9.00 29.34 -6.49
C GLU A 767 -9.42 29.59 -5.04
N LEU A 768 -8.47 29.55 -4.12
CA LEU A 768 -8.64 29.81 -2.69
C LEU A 768 -7.83 31.04 -2.29
N GLU A 769 -8.44 32.04 -1.68
CA GLU A 769 -7.75 33.16 -1.07
C GLU A 769 -7.45 32.81 0.40
N MET A 770 -6.16 32.70 0.74
CA MET A 770 -5.72 32.30 2.07
C MET A 770 -5.41 33.48 2.97
N GLY A 771 -5.64 33.34 4.27
CA GLY A 771 -5.37 34.38 5.27
C GLY A 771 -5.04 33.82 6.66
N PRO A 772 -4.54 34.69 7.58
CA PRO A 772 -4.03 34.24 8.90
C PRO A 772 -5.12 34.07 9.95
N THR A 773 -6.33 34.56 9.71
CA THR A 773 -7.44 34.50 10.67
C THR A 773 -8.62 33.71 10.14
N PRO A 774 -9.30 32.93 10.98
CA PRO A 774 -10.47 32.16 10.57
C PRO A 774 -11.57 33.06 9.98
N ASP A 775 -12.00 32.79 8.75
CA ASP A 775 -13.29 33.28 8.25
C ASP A 775 -14.38 32.30 8.71
N LYS A 776 -15.29 32.80 9.52
CA LYS A 776 -16.38 32.01 10.11
C LYS A 776 -17.67 32.08 9.28
N THR A 777 -17.60 32.66 8.09
CA THR A 777 -18.76 32.82 7.20
C THR A 777 -18.64 32.03 5.91
N TRP A 778 -17.42 31.73 5.47
CA TRP A 778 -17.18 30.93 4.28
C TRP A 778 -17.46 29.45 4.55
N GLY A 779 -18.15 28.79 3.65
CA GLY A 779 -18.37 27.34 3.66
C GLY A 779 -19.41 26.84 4.65
N ILE A 780 -20.27 27.70 5.19
CA ILE A 780 -21.29 27.34 6.19
C ILE A 780 -22.69 27.07 5.58
N GLU A 781 -22.85 27.08 4.25
CA GLU A 781 -24.10 26.81 3.55
C GLU A 781 -24.38 25.31 3.39
#